data_16898972b87505c7ca8cacdd92a85755
#
_entry.id   16898972b87505c7ca8cacdd92a85755
#
_cell.length_a   1.000
_cell.length_b   1.000
_cell.length_c   1.000
_cell.angle_alpha   90.00
_cell.angle_beta   90.00
_cell.angle_gamma   90.00
#
_symmetry.space_group_name_H-M   'P 1'
#
loop_
_entity.id
_entity.type
_entity.pdbx_description
1 polymer ?
#
loop_
_entity_poly.entity_id
_entity_poly.type
_entity_poly.pdbx_seq_one_letter_code
_entity_poly.pdbx_strand_id
1 'polypeptide(L)'
;MDKSLQRFILAGLLLAASPVVLADTRASAPAAAPASGYLAPPAPLQALVDAPRPPQLSISPHRDLLALTQTPALPGIDVVAQPELKLAGLRINPRTYAQSRFVFGSDLWLMDVATGKEIRLQGLPTPLSIATSSWSPDQRYLAFNQVNAREGTNELWVVDVAARSARRLITLPLNTVAGRGYRWMPDSSQVLVQLQPEGQGAAPVASIIPTGPDTQQTQAGGGVKAIRTYQDMLRNEDDAKLFEYYLRSQSALVSLDGKVTRLGDPALTLAIAPSPDGRYLLRERVERPFSYLVPVESFPRRIEVLDRGGKLVKEIAHLPLVEGLPTGNDAVPTGVRDITWRADAPATLVWAEAQDGGDPARTADIRDLVQMQAAPFDQSPVTLAKLGSRYAGAYWGNGGLALIDEFWWKTRHVKEWRVSPDQPAQAPALLREGSSEDRYRDPGTPATMPDEHGEARLIVTADGQSIYRLGEGASPEGDRPFIDRVNLKTGTSARLFQSQAPYYEDPQVLLDAEGTRALISRESPTEPTNYYVRELATNGKLHELTHFPNPLPQLKGVKKEQIRYKRKDGVELTATLYLPPNYDPKKDGPRPMLMWAYPAEFKSADAAGQVTDSPYRFNRISYWGPQAFLTMGYTVLDNFSVPIVGEGNKEPNDTYIPQLVASAEAAVDEVVRRGVADRNRIAVGGHSYGAFMTANLLAHTRLFKAGIARSGAYNRTLTPFGFQAEERNYWQAPDVYNTMSPFNYADHIKDALLMIHGEQDNNSGTFPIQSERMYAAVKGLGGTARLVLLPNEAHAYRARESIMQMLAEMNNWLETYVRQAKPESGAVKSGAAKR
;
A
#
# COMPACT_ATOMS: atom_id res chain seq x y z
N MET A 1 64.99 18.56 -3.67
CA MET A 1 65.50 18.74 -5.04
C MET A 1 64.31 18.95 -5.89
N ASP A 2 64.04 19.94 -6.41
CA ASP A 2 64.43 21.26 -6.90
C ASP A 2 63.25 21.72 -7.79
N LYS A 3 62.62 22.82 -7.44
CA LYS A 3 62.60 24.15 -8.07
C LYS A 3 62.30 24.12 -9.57
N SER A 4 61.47 24.97 -10.17
CA SER A 4 61.24 26.40 -9.99
C SER A 4 60.16 26.84 -11.00
N LEU A 5 59.33 27.75 -10.65
CA LEU A 5 59.32 29.22 -10.70
C LEU A 5 58.56 29.82 -11.89
N GLN A 6 57.47 30.47 -11.60
CA GLN A 6 57.17 31.94 -11.79
C GLN A 6 57.31 32.51 -13.21
N ARG A 7 56.48 33.40 -13.71
CA ARG A 7 56.08 34.80 -13.32
C ARG A 7 55.10 35.40 -14.35
N PHE A 8 54.12 36.20 -13.89
CA PHE A 8 53.85 37.66 -14.10
C PHE A 8 53.39 38.08 -15.51
N ILE A 9 52.41 39.05 -15.73
CA ILE A 9 52.16 40.43 -15.31
C ILE A 9 50.79 40.83 -15.87
N LEU A 10 49.84 41.35 -15.15
CA LEU A 10 49.41 42.72 -14.77
C LEU A 10 49.26 43.77 -15.88
N ALA A 11 48.06 44.40 -15.84
CA ALA A 11 47.70 45.79 -16.05
C ALA A 11 46.93 46.17 -17.33
N GLY A 12 45.92 46.98 -17.06
CA GLY A 12 45.38 47.97 -17.98
C GLY A 12 43.92 48.40 -17.73
N LEU A 13 43.68 49.28 -16.76
CA LEU A 13 42.44 50.09 -16.69
C LEU A 13 42.39 51.05 -17.90
N LEU A 14 41.22 51.21 -18.49
CA LEU A 14 40.81 52.42 -19.17
C LEU A 14 39.29 52.62 -19.04
N LEU A 15 38.94 53.71 -18.36
CA LEU A 15 37.57 54.28 -18.30
C LEU A 15 37.26 54.89 -19.70
N ALA A 16 36.04 54.68 -20.15
CA ALA A 16 35.37 55.59 -21.06
C ALA A 16 33.87 55.53 -20.93
N ALA A 17 33.26 56.68 -21.00
CA ALA A 17 31.95 57.09 -20.59
C ALA A 17 30.78 56.47 -21.40
N SER A 18 29.61 56.47 -20.68
CA SER A 18 28.27 56.07 -21.13
C SER A 18 27.73 56.82 -22.35
N PRO A 19 26.75 56.26 -23.06
CA PRO A 19 25.47 56.92 -23.15
C PRO A 19 24.30 56.07 -22.65
N VAL A 20 23.37 56.72 -21.96
CA VAL A 20 22.05 56.27 -21.53
C VAL A 20 21.25 55.90 -22.77
N VAL A 21 20.84 54.61 -22.85
CA VAL A 21 19.79 54.17 -23.76
C VAL A 21 18.60 53.71 -22.90
N LEU A 22 17.49 54.34 -23.15
CA LEU A 22 16.18 54.02 -22.58
C LEU A 22 15.86 52.55 -22.82
N ALA A 23 15.58 51.84 -21.70
CA ALA A 23 15.16 50.45 -21.71
C ALA A 23 13.74 50.33 -22.26
N ASP A 24 13.60 49.64 -23.36
CA ASP A 24 12.38 49.12 -23.92
C ASP A 24 11.93 47.93 -23.07
N THR A 25 10.88 48.07 -22.26
CA THR A 25 10.32 47.02 -21.42
C THR A 25 9.55 46.04 -22.28
N ARG A 26 10.23 45.17 -23.01
CA ARG A 26 9.64 43.95 -23.48
C ARG A 26 9.75 42.88 -22.39
N ALA A 27 8.60 42.48 -21.85
CA ALA A 27 8.50 41.34 -20.98
C ALA A 27 9.21 40.15 -21.62
N SER A 28 10.34 39.73 -21.04
CA SER A 28 11.02 38.51 -21.45
C SER A 28 10.06 37.33 -21.21
N ALA A 29 9.76 36.58 -22.28
CA ALA A 29 9.10 35.28 -22.15
C ALA A 29 9.83 34.42 -21.10
N PRO A 30 9.12 33.65 -20.26
CA PRO A 30 9.78 32.80 -19.31
C PRO A 30 10.80 31.91 -20.04
N ALA A 31 12.01 31.83 -19.53
CA ALA A 31 13.05 30.97 -20.08
C ALA A 31 12.50 29.56 -20.20
N ALA A 32 12.57 28.97 -21.39
CA ALA A 32 12.18 27.60 -21.60
C ALA A 32 12.91 26.73 -20.57
N ALA A 33 12.15 25.90 -19.83
CA ALA A 33 12.76 24.95 -18.92
C ALA A 33 13.82 24.12 -19.70
N PRO A 34 14.99 23.84 -19.10
CA PRO A 34 16.00 23.02 -19.76
C PRO A 34 15.36 21.73 -20.22
N ALA A 35 15.64 21.31 -21.46
CA ALA A 35 15.14 20.05 -22.00
C ALA A 35 15.48 18.93 -21.03
N SER A 36 14.48 18.25 -20.48
CA SER A 36 14.70 17.15 -19.54
C SER A 36 15.44 16.03 -20.27
N GLY A 37 16.46 15.46 -19.65
CA GLY A 37 17.16 14.29 -20.18
C GLY A 37 16.31 12.99 -20.12
N TYR A 38 15.04 13.06 -19.68
CA TYR A 38 14.13 11.94 -19.65
C TYR A 38 13.66 11.52 -21.04
N LEU A 39 13.67 10.20 -21.29
CA LEU A 39 13.17 9.63 -22.54
C LEU A 39 11.63 9.63 -22.55
N ALA A 40 11.07 9.89 -23.71
CA ALA A 40 9.64 9.70 -23.95
C ALA A 40 9.41 8.34 -24.65
N PRO A 41 8.48 7.52 -24.19
CA PRO A 41 8.10 6.29 -24.88
C PRO A 41 7.28 6.61 -26.14
N PRO A 42 7.02 5.64 -27.03
CA PRO A 42 6.10 5.80 -28.16
C PRO A 42 4.73 6.35 -27.74
N ALA A 43 4.11 7.15 -28.62
CA ALA A 43 2.85 7.83 -28.33
C ALA A 43 1.72 6.94 -27.76
N PRO A 44 1.52 5.66 -28.19
CA PRO A 44 0.53 4.79 -27.56
C PRO A 44 0.76 4.53 -26.08
N LEU A 45 2.02 4.44 -25.64
CA LEU A 45 2.36 4.28 -24.22
C LEU A 45 2.20 5.60 -23.45
N GLN A 46 2.53 6.75 -24.07
CA GLN A 46 2.30 8.06 -23.44
C GLN A 46 0.82 8.28 -23.16
N ALA A 47 -0.06 7.90 -24.08
CA ALA A 47 -1.50 8.03 -23.92
C ALA A 47 -2.06 7.27 -22.71
N LEU A 48 -1.41 6.16 -22.28
CA LEU A 48 -1.79 5.45 -21.05
C LEU A 48 -1.42 6.22 -19.79
N VAL A 49 -0.30 6.95 -19.82
CA VAL A 49 0.16 7.76 -18.70
C VAL A 49 -0.75 8.97 -18.48
N ASP A 50 -1.18 9.57 -19.58
CA ASP A 50 -1.99 10.79 -19.61
C ASP A 50 -3.51 10.50 -19.56
N ALA A 51 -3.92 9.23 -19.53
CA ALA A 51 -5.32 8.85 -19.47
C ALA A 51 -6.01 9.38 -18.19
N PRO A 52 -7.23 9.91 -18.30
CA PRO A 52 -7.97 10.40 -17.14
C PRO A 52 -8.27 9.27 -16.16
N ARG A 53 -8.25 9.59 -14.86
CA ARG A 53 -8.54 8.65 -13.79
C ARG A 53 -9.95 8.88 -13.26
N PRO A 54 -10.69 7.84 -12.89
CA PRO A 54 -11.96 8.03 -12.23
C PRO A 54 -11.75 8.69 -10.86
N PRO A 55 -12.73 9.47 -10.37
CA PRO A 55 -12.68 10.04 -9.03
C PRO A 55 -12.76 8.96 -7.96
N GLN A 56 -12.22 9.26 -6.78
CA GLN A 56 -12.40 8.45 -5.57
C GLN A 56 -13.73 8.81 -4.92
N LEU A 57 -14.43 7.81 -4.40
CA LEU A 57 -15.70 7.98 -3.71
C LEU A 57 -15.55 7.81 -2.20
N SER A 58 -16.25 8.68 -1.45
CA SER A 58 -16.44 8.56 -0.01
C SER A 58 -17.92 8.71 0.30
N ILE A 59 -18.53 7.68 0.86
CA ILE A 59 -19.94 7.72 1.23
C ILE A 59 -20.14 8.45 2.55
N SER A 60 -21.21 9.22 2.65
CA SER A 60 -21.61 9.93 3.87
C SER A 60 -22.08 8.97 4.98
N PRO A 61 -22.06 9.39 6.25
CA PRO A 61 -22.54 8.56 7.36
C PRO A 61 -23.98 8.05 7.22
N HIS A 62 -24.90 8.88 6.73
CA HIS A 62 -26.30 8.47 6.48
C HIS A 62 -26.51 7.73 5.16
N ARG A 63 -25.43 7.63 4.33
CA ARG A 63 -25.40 6.88 3.07
C ARG A 63 -26.36 7.40 1.98
N ASP A 64 -26.70 8.65 2.03
CA ASP A 64 -27.52 9.37 1.07
C ASP A 64 -26.73 10.32 0.15
N LEU A 65 -25.44 10.59 0.49
CA LEU A 65 -24.52 11.38 -0.31
C LEU A 65 -23.22 10.65 -0.58
N LEU A 66 -22.61 10.93 -1.74
CA LEU A 66 -21.22 10.58 -2.06
C LEU A 66 -20.41 11.87 -2.18
N ALA A 67 -19.20 11.88 -1.62
CA ALA A 67 -18.17 12.85 -1.96
C ALA A 67 -17.25 12.23 -3.02
N LEU A 68 -17.11 12.91 -4.15
CA LEU A 68 -16.26 12.50 -5.25
C LEU A 68 -15.05 13.42 -5.30
N THR A 69 -13.85 12.83 -5.15
CA THR A 69 -12.59 13.54 -5.22
C THR A 69 -11.86 13.15 -6.50
N GLN A 70 -11.62 14.11 -7.40
CA GLN A 70 -10.91 13.84 -8.64
C GLN A 70 -9.48 13.43 -8.36
N THR A 71 -9.09 12.28 -8.88
CA THR A 71 -7.70 11.83 -8.84
C THR A 71 -6.90 12.62 -9.89
N PRO A 72 -5.83 13.32 -9.50
CA PRO A 72 -5.05 14.12 -10.44
C PRO A 72 -4.25 13.23 -11.40
N ALA A 73 -3.72 13.82 -12.45
CA ALA A 73 -2.64 13.26 -13.25
C ALA A 73 -1.40 12.98 -12.38
N LEU A 74 -0.44 12.24 -12.92
CA LEU A 74 0.84 12.02 -12.22
C LEU A 74 1.53 13.36 -11.93
N PRO A 75 2.12 13.53 -10.74
CA PRO A 75 2.90 14.72 -10.43
C PRO A 75 4.11 14.82 -11.36
N GLY A 76 4.56 16.03 -11.63
CA GLY A 76 5.86 16.26 -12.26
C GLY A 76 7.02 15.92 -11.34
N ILE A 77 8.22 15.74 -11.92
CA ILE A 77 9.43 15.47 -11.14
C ILE A 77 9.77 16.61 -10.16
N ASP A 78 9.38 17.83 -10.45
CA ASP A 78 9.53 18.99 -9.57
C ASP A 78 8.78 18.83 -8.23
N VAL A 79 7.68 18.11 -8.22
CA VAL A 79 6.91 17.78 -7.01
C VAL A 79 7.60 16.66 -6.23
N VAL A 80 8.08 15.63 -6.91
CA VAL A 80 8.75 14.48 -6.27
C VAL A 80 10.14 14.85 -5.74
N ALA A 81 10.81 15.82 -6.38
CA ALA A 81 12.11 16.35 -5.98
C ALA A 81 12.05 17.45 -4.90
N GLN A 82 10.87 17.70 -4.29
CA GLN A 82 10.75 18.63 -3.15
C GLN A 82 11.63 18.19 -1.99
N PRO A 83 12.13 19.14 -1.15
CA PRO A 83 12.87 18.78 0.05
C PRO A 83 12.13 17.78 0.92
N GLU A 84 12.80 16.70 1.26
CA GLU A 84 12.26 15.61 2.06
C GLU A 84 13.23 15.26 3.18
N LEU A 85 12.75 15.27 4.42
CA LEU A 85 13.46 14.74 5.57
C LEU A 85 13.05 13.27 5.76
N LYS A 86 14.03 12.45 6.10
CA LYS A 86 13.89 11.02 6.35
C LYS A 86 14.30 10.76 7.79
N LEU A 87 13.32 10.61 8.65
CA LEU A 87 13.52 10.61 10.10
C LEU A 87 12.68 9.51 10.75
N ALA A 88 13.32 8.51 11.32
CA ALA A 88 12.67 7.42 12.04
C ALA A 88 11.58 6.69 11.22
N GLY A 89 11.84 6.45 9.93
CA GLY A 89 10.88 5.82 8.99
C GLY A 89 9.88 6.78 8.36
N LEU A 90 9.78 8.01 8.85
CA LEU A 90 8.91 9.03 8.30
C LEU A 90 9.60 9.78 7.16
N ARG A 91 8.83 10.11 6.14
CA ARG A 91 9.21 11.02 5.05
C ARG A 91 8.41 12.30 5.15
N ILE A 92 9.06 13.38 5.48
CA ILE A 92 8.46 14.65 5.87
C ILE A 92 8.82 15.73 4.86
N ASN A 93 7.83 16.46 4.37
CA ASN A 93 8.09 17.75 3.71
C ASN A 93 8.24 18.83 4.78
N PRO A 94 9.47 19.40 4.96
CA PRO A 94 9.74 20.34 6.04
C PRO A 94 9.03 21.69 5.88
N ARG A 95 8.53 22.01 4.69
CA ARG A 95 7.82 23.27 4.43
C ARG A 95 6.36 23.20 4.87
N THR A 96 5.73 22.03 4.71
CA THR A 96 4.29 21.86 4.96
C THR A 96 3.98 21.17 6.28
N TYR A 97 4.98 20.62 6.99
CA TYR A 97 4.77 19.74 8.16
C TYR A 97 3.75 18.63 7.85
N ALA A 98 3.89 18.06 6.68
CA ALA A 98 3.10 16.94 6.23
C ALA A 98 4.01 15.80 5.79
N GLN A 99 3.46 14.59 5.71
CA GLN A 99 4.16 13.53 5.01
C GLN A 99 4.41 13.97 3.56
N SER A 100 5.55 13.63 3.00
CA SER A 100 5.86 13.87 1.60
C SER A 100 5.14 12.84 0.70
N ARG A 101 5.08 13.15 -0.61
CA ARG A 101 4.63 12.18 -1.63
C ARG A 101 3.14 11.78 -1.57
N PHE A 102 2.27 12.65 -1.09
CA PHE A 102 0.82 12.45 -1.21
C PHE A 102 0.37 12.44 -2.68
N VAL A 103 -0.73 11.72 -2.93
CA VAL A 103 -1.55 11.90 -4.13
C VAL A 103 -2.70 12.83 -3.72
N PHE A 104 -2.70 14.04 -4.26
CA PHE A 104 -3.66 15.07 -3.89
C PHE A 104 -4.91 15.02 -4.77
N GLY A 105 -6.09 15.17 -4.16
CA GLY A 105 -7.32 15.43 -4.91
C GLY A 105 -7.30 16.82 -5.52
N SER A 106 -7.69 16.95 -6.80
CA SER A 106 -7.64 18.19 -7.56
C SER A 106 -8.99 18.83 -7.85
N ASP A 107 -10.10 18.13 -7.55
CA ASP A 107 -11.47 18.63 -7.55
C ASP A 107 -12.31 17.86 -6.52
N LEU A 108 -13.42 18.46 -6.05
CA LEU A 108 -14.33 17.88 -5.07
C LEU A 108 -15.75 18.31 -5.36
N TRP A 109 -16.66 17.34 -5.46
CA TRP A 109 -18.09 17.60 -5.54
C TRP A 109 -18.86 16.51 -4.78
N LEU A 110 -20.15 16.75 -4.55
CA LEU A 110 -21.04 15.79 -3.91
C LEU A 110 -21.99 15.21 -4.96
N MET A 111 -22.60 14.07 -4.62
CA MET A 111 -23.63 13.42 -5.43
C MET A 111 -24.72 12.85 -4.50
N ASP A 112 -25.97 13.08 -4.85
CA ASP A 112 -27.12 12.51 -4.16
C ASP A 112 -27.33 11.06 -4.59
N VAL A 113 -27.36 10.14 -3.64
CA VAL A 113 -27.42 8.68 -3.88
C VAL A 113 -28.78 8.24 -4.41
N ALA A 114 -29.86 8.96 -4.07
CA ALA A 114 -31.20 8.59 -4.53
C ALA A 114 -31.44 8.98 -6.00
N THR A 115 -30.82 10.06 -6.47
CA THR A 115 -31.09 10.64 -7.78
C THR A 115 -29.92 10.62 -8.76
N GLY A 116 -28.67 10.34 -8.28
CA GLY A 116 -27.45 10.47 -9.07
C GLY A 116 -27.08 11.92 -9.44
N LYS A 117 -27.77 12.92 -8.86
CA LYS A 117 -27.52 14.32 -9.18
C LYS A 117 -26.22 14.83 -8.55
N GLU A 118 -25.35 15.40 -9.38
CA GLU A 118 -24.14 16.08 -8.91
C GLU A 118 -24.48 17.42 -8.22
N ILE A 119 -23.76 17.70 -7.16
CA ILE A 119 -23.86 18.91 -6.35
C ILE A 119 -22.49 19.58 -6.36
N ARG A 120 -22.37 20.68 -7.11
CA ARG A 120 -21.13 21.45 -7.19
C ARG A 120 -20.95 22.32 -5.96
N LEU A 121 -19.72 22.41 -5.46
CA LEU A 121 -19.33 23.17 -4.28
C LEU A 121 -18.75 24.52 -4.69
N GLN A 122 -19.05 25.55 -3.89
CA GLN A 122 -18.48 26.88 -4.04
C GLN A 122 -17.39 27.14 -3.01
N GLY A 123 -16.53 28.12 -3.25
CA GLY A 123 -15.51 28.55 -2.28
C GLY A 123 -14.34 27.57 -2.05
N LEU A 124 -14.18 26.58 -2.89
CA LEU A 124 -13.00 25.69 -2.84
C LEU A 124 -11.72 26.49 -3.16
N PRO A 125 -10.57 26.17 -2.50
CA PRO A 125 -9.31 26.85 -2.81
C PRO A 125 -8.84 26.55 -4.24
N THR A 126 -8.10 27.49 -4.82
CA THR A 126 -7.52 27.37 -6.17
C THR A 126 -6.02 27.68 -6.10
N PRO A 127 -5.12 26.73 -6.45
CA PRO A 127 -5.42 25.34 -6.82
C PRO A 127 -5.89 24.49 -5.64
N LEU A 128 -6.76 23.52 -5.90
CA LEU A 128 -7.17 22.54 -4.91
C LEU A 128 -6.13 21.41 -4.80
N SER A 129 -5.78 21.03 -3.59
CA SER A 129 -4.79 19.98 -3.29
C SER A 129 -5.17 19.25 -1.99
N ILE A 130 -6.17 18.38 -2.06
CA ILE A 130 -6.72 17.64 -0.92
C ILE A 130 -5.81 16.44 -0.62
N ALA A 131 -5.24 16.42 0.59
CA ALA A 131 -4.50 15.25 1.06
C ALA A 131 -5.42 14.20 1.69
N THR A 132 -6.34 14.61 2.56
CA THR A 132 -7.36 13.73 3.17
C THR A 132 -8.67 14.48 3.36
N SER A 133 -9.79 13.73 3.37
CA SER A 133 -11.11 14.27 3.71
C SER A 133 -11.85 13.36 4.69
N SER A 134 -12.79 13.89 5.47
CA SER A 134 -13.68 13.12 6.34
C SER A 134 -14.99 13.84 6.62
N TRP A 135 -16.08 13.07 6.60
CA TRP A 135 -17.40 13.52 7.00
C TRP A 135 -17.46 13.77 8.52
N SER A 136 -18.25 14.78 8.94
CA SER A 136 -18.72 14.85 10.34
C SER A 136 -19.70 13.71 10.63
N PRO A 137 -19.76 13.20 11.87
CA PRO A 137 -20.71 12.14 12.24
C PRO A 137 -22.17 12.46 11.85
N ASP A 138 -22.61 13.70 12.01
CA ASP A 138 -23.95 14.19 11.64
C ASP A 138 -24.11 14.51 10.15
N GLN A 139 -23.10 14.26 9.32
CA GLN A 139 -23.06 14.50 7.88
C GLN A 139 -23.23 15.97 7.45
N ARG A 140 -23.38 16.91 8.36
CA ARG A 140 -23.60 18.32 8.00
C ARG A 140 -22.37 18.96 7.38
N TYR A 141 -21.19 18.38 7.62
CA TYR A 141 -19.92 18.92 7.18
C TYR A 141 -19.01 17.85 6.59
N LEU A 142 -18.15 18.28 5.66
CA LEU A 142 -17.02 17.51 5.16
C LEU A 142 -15.74 18.31 5.42
N ALA A 143 -14.87 17.84 6.30
CA ALA A 143 -13.56 18.46 6.53
C ALA A 143 -12.51 17.88 5.58
N PHE A 144 -11.55 18.71 5.16
CA PHE A 144 -10.38 18.25 4.42
C PHE A 144 -9.16 19.10 4.75
N ASN A 145 -7.97 18.51 4.60
CA ASN A 145 -6.74 19.29 4.64
C ASN A 145 -6.26 19.59 3.23
N GLN A 146 -5.98 20.88 3.01
CA GLN A 146 -5.39 21.46 1.82
C GLN A 146 -3.88 21.56 2.04
N VAL A 147 -3.08 20.82 1.27
CA VAL A 147 -1.61 20.86 1.36
C VAL A 147 -1.04 21.45 0.08
N ASN A 148 -0.40 22.59 0.17
CA ASN A 148 0.29 23.21 -0.96
C ASN A 148 1.80 23.20 -0.74
N ALA A 149 2.48 22.25 -1.37
CA ALA A 149 3.92 22.09 -1.22
C ALA A 149 4.73 23.28 -1.80
N ARG A 150 4.21 23.98 -2.81
CA ARG A 150 4.88 25.17 -3.40
C ARG A 150 4.84 26.37 -2.47
N GLU A 151 3.71 26.60 -1.83
CA GLU A 151 3.52 27.70 -0.87
C GLU A 151 3.98 27.34 0.54
N GLY A 152 4.14 26.07 0.84
CA GLY A 152 4.51 25.57 2.17
C GLY A 152 3.35 25.63 3.15
N THR A 153 2.10 25.47 2.69
CA THR A 153 0.91 25.55 3.54
C THR A 153 0.26 24.18 3.77
N ASN A 154 -0.35 24.01 4.95
CA ASN A 154 -1.14 22.84 5.34
C ASN A 154 -2.31 23.32 6.19
N GLU A 155 -3.50 23.39 5.60
CA GLU A 155 -4.65 24.12 6.09
C GLU A 155 -5.84 23.18 6.33
N LEU A 156 -6.65 23.50 7.33
CA LEU A 156 -7.93 22.84 7.58
C LEU A 156 -9.07 23.61 6.91
N TRP A 157 -9.80 22.92 6.04
CA TRP A 157 -10.97 23.42 5.34
C TRP A 157 -12.21 22.62 5.73
N VAL A 158 -13.37 23.24 5.64
CA VAL A 158 -14.66 22.59 5.87
C VAL A 158 -15.66 23.00 4.80
N VAL A 159 -16.40 22.02 4.30
CA VAL A 159 -17.56 22.17 3.44
C VAL A 159 -18.81 22.13 4.32
N ASP A 160 -19.65 23.15 4.25
CA ASP A 160 -21.04 23.10 4.71
C ASP A 160 -21.88 22.45 3.61
N VAL A 161 -22.42 21.26 3.90
CA VAL A 161 -23.12 20.42 2.91
C VAL A 161 -24.43 21.07 2.46
N ALA A 162 -25.17 21.65 3.40
CA ALA A 162 -26.46 22.31 3.10
C ALA A 162 -26.25 23.61 2.30
N ALA A 163 -25.26 24.41 2.68
CA ALA A 163 -24.88 25.63 1.99
C ALA A 163 -24.14 25.37 0.67
N ARG A 164 -23.62 24.16 0.46
CA ARG A 164 -22.78 23.76 -0.70
C ARG A 164 -21.55 24.63 -0.86
N SER A 165 -20.96 25.04 0.25
CA SER A 165 -19.84 25.98 0.25
C SER A 165 -18.70 25.52 1.14
N ALA A 166 -17.47 25.70 0.65
CA ALA A 166 -16.25 25.43 1.37
C ALA A 166 -15.65 26.73 1.93
N ARG A 167 -15.02 26.63 3.08
CA ARG A 167 -14.23 27.71 3.67
C ARG A 167 -13.07 27.18 4.46
N ARG A 168 -12.03 27.96 4.58
CA ARG A 168 -10.94 27.67 5.52
C ARG A 168 -11.48 27.81 6.95
N LEU A 169 -11.27 26.76 7.77
CA LEU A 169 -11.82 26.74 9.13
C LEU A 169 -10.97 27.57 10.09
N ILE A 170 -9.63 27.45 10.00
CA ILE A 170 -8.66 28.18 10.82
C ILE A 170 -7.48 28.67 9.97
N THR A 171 -6.80 29.72 10.47
CA THR A 171 -5.58 30.27 9.85
C THR A 171 -4.30 29.59 10.38
N LEU A 172 -4.38 28.90 11.53
CA LEU A 172 -3.24 28.17 12.10
C LEU A 172 -2.90 26.94 11.25
N PRO A 173 -1.63 26.69 10.97
CA PRO A 173 -1.22 25.57 10.15
C PRO A 173 -1.31 24.25 10.90
N LEU A 174 -1.75 23.19 10.18
CA LEU A 174 -1.74 21.83 10.70
C LEU A 174 -0.33 21.25 10.75
N ASN A 175 -0.12 20.29 11.67
CA ASN A 175 0.97 19.34 11.65
C ASN A 175 0.40 17.95 11.31
N THR A 176 0.74 17.42 10.14
CA THR A 176 0.27 16.12 9.66
C THR A 176 1.42 15.13 9.44
N VAL A 177 2.55 15.33 10.15
CA VAL A 177 3.74 14.50 10.09
C VAL A 177 3.43 13.07 10.54
N ALA A 178 2.67 12.92 11.64
CA ALA A 178 2.28 11.62 12.18
C ALA A 178 0.99 11.04 11.56
N GLY A 179 0.35 11.74 10.61
CA GLY A 179 -0.89 11.25 9.99
C GLY A 179 -1.83 12.36 9.54
N ARG A 180 -3.14 12.12 9.60
CA ARG A 180 -4.17 13.04 9.08
C ARG A 180 -4.13 14.44 9.73
N GLY A 181 -3.74 14.56 11.00
CA GLY A 181 -3.65 15.81 11.74
C GLY A 181 -4.98 16.42 12.16
N TYR A 182 -6.12 15.81 11.85
CA TYR A 182 -7.44 16.23 12.34
C TYR A 182 -8.43 15.05 12.44
N ARG A 183 -9.44 15.22 13.32
CA ARG A 183 -10.52 14.25 13.53
C ARG A 183 -11.76 14.96 14.07
N TRP A 184 -12.94 14.61 13.59
CA TRP A 184 -14.18 15.10 14.14
C TRP A 184 -14.37 14.63 15.60
N MET A 185 -14.92 15.51 16.43
CA MET A 185 -15.51 15.07 17.70
C MET A 185 -16.82 14.35 17.42
N PRO A 186 -17.19 13.34 18.25
CA PRO A 186 -18.40 12.51 18.02
C PRO A 186 -19.70 13.30 17.98
N ASP A 187 -19.77 14.44 18.67
CA ASP A 187 -20.91 15.36 18.68
C ASP A 187 -20.94 16.32 17.46
N SER A 188 -20.03 16.17 16.52
CA SER A 188 -19.88 17.01 15.33
C SER A 188 -19.66 18.52 15.60
N SER A 189 -19.56 18.93 16.87
CA SER A 189 -19.47 20.34 17.24
C SER A 189 -18.09 20.97 17.02
N GLN A 190 -17.05 20.14 17.00
CA GLN A 190 -15.66 20.54 16.92
C GLN A 190 -14.81 19.56 16.15
N VAL A 191 -13.65 20.02 15.70
CA VAL A 191 -12.60 19.19 15.11
C VAL A 191 -11.41 19.17 16.06
N LEU A 192 -10.98 17.99 16.47
CA LEU A 192 -9.70 17.78 17.16
C LEU A 192 -8.58 17.88 16.12
N VAL A 193 -7.58 18.73 16.36
CA VAL A 193 -6.50 19.01 15.41
C VAL A 193 -5.13 18.87 16.03
N GLN A 194 -4.13 18.59 15.21
CA GLN A 194 -2.72 18.73 15.53
C GLN A 194 -2.18 19.96 14.79
N LEU A 195 -1.75 20.95 15.52
CA LEU A 195 -1.22 22.23 14.99
C LEU A 195 0.30 22.26 15.09
N GLN A 196 0.93 23.04 14.25
CA GLN A 196 2.33 23.41 14.44
C GLN A 196 2.40 24.28 15.73
N PRO A 197 3.33 23.97 16.67
CA PRO A 197 3.43 24.72 17.93
C PRO A 197 3.83 26.16 17.69
N GLU A 198 3.15 27.08 18.34
CA GLU A 198 3.56 28.51 18.34
C GLU A 198 4.84 28.70 19.14
N GLY A 199 5.71 29.58 18.65
CA GLY A 199 6.95 29.96 19.34
C GLY A 199 8.02 28.86 19.38
N GLN A 200 7.88 27.81 18.57
CA GLN A 200 8.87 26.73 18.51
C GLN A 200 10.25 27.16 17.99
N GLY A 201 10.34 28.36 17.38
CA GLY A 201 11.58 28.88 16.78
C GLY A 201 11.86 28.25 15.40
N ALA A 202 13.05 28.50 14.88
CA ALA A 202 13.50 27.93 13.62
C ALA A 202 13.86 26.46 13.79
N ALA A 203 13.66 25.67 12.71
CA ALA A 203 14.08 24.27 12.71
C ALA A 203 15.60 24.15 12.97
N PRO A 204 16.03 23.16 13.74
CA PRO A 204 17.45 22.87 13.91
C PRO A 204 18.13 22.73 12.55
N VAL A 205 19.30 23.35 12.39
CA VAL A 205 20.11 23.21 11.18
C VAL A 205 21.22 22.24 11.51
N ALA A 206 21.28 21.13 10.76
CA ALA A 206 22.42 20.21 10.89
C ALA A 206 23.71 20.94 10.55
N SER A 207 24.74 20.73 11.37
CA SER A 207 26.05 21.30 11.11
C SER A 207 26.62 20.74 9.80
N ILE A 208 27.08 21.63 8.92
CA ILE A 208 27.82 21.21 7.72
C ILE A 208 29.15 20.55 8.12
N ILE A 209 29.72 20.98 9.24
CA ILE A 209 30.95 20.38 9.78
C ILE A 209 30.54 19.31 10.78
N PRO A 210 30.83 18.02 10.51
CA PRO A 210 30.53 16.95 11.44
C PRO A 210 31.19 17.19 12.80
N THR A 211 30.42 17.06 13.89
CA THR A 211 30.96 17.21 15.26
C THR A 211 31.62 15.94 15.77
N GLY A 212 31.45 14.81 15.05
CA GLY A 212 32.02 13.51 15.33
C GLY A 212 31.48 12.43 14.38
N PRO A 213 31.94 11.19 14.49
CA PRO A 213 31.41 10.06 13.73
C PRO A 213 30.05 9.63 14.28
N ASP A 214 29.21 9.08 13.43
CA ASP A 214 28.02 8.34 13.84
C ASP A 214 28.45 7.02 14.48
N THR A 215 28.03 6.75 15.71
CA THR A 215 28.42 5.55 16.45
C THR A 215 27.21 4.75 16.90
N GLN A 216 27.26 3.45 16.70
CA GLN A 216 26.28 2.49 17.20
C GLN A 216 27.01 1.42 18.01
N GLN A 217 26.43 1.00 19.15
CA GLN A 217 27.03 0.01 20.03
C GLN A 217 25.95 -0.96 20.51
N THR A 218 26.28 -2.23 20.56
CA THR A 218 25.46 -3.25 21.22
C THR A 218 26.27 -3.97 22.32
N GLN A 219 25.53 -4.56 23.25
CA GLN A 219 26.14 -5.37 24.34
C GLN A 219 25.65 -6.82 24.24
N ALA A 220 26.52 -7.76 24.53
CA ALA A 220 26.13 -9.17 24.59
C ALA A 220 25.13 -9.44 25.72
N GLY A 221 24.29 -10.47 25.59
CA GLY A 221 23.40 -10.97 26.66
C GLY A 221 21.90 -10.65 26.45
N GLY A 222 21.54 -9.89 25.43
CA GLY A 222 20.14 -9.54 25.12
C GLY A 222 19.32 -10.64 24.43
N GLY A 223 19.87 -11.83 24.20
CA GLY A 223 19.26 -12.90 23.41
C GLY A 223 19.28 -12.62 21.90
N VAL A 224 18.81 -13.59 21.11
CA VAL A 224 18.64 -13.44 19.66
C VAL A 224 17.34 -12.71 19.38
N LYS A 225 17.44 -11.58 18.69
CA LYS A 225 16.28 -10.80 18.24
C LYS A 225 16.39 -10.55 16.74
N ALA A 226 15.30 -10.71 16.02
CA ALA A 226 15.26 -10.37 14.61
C ALA A 226 15.25 -8.85 14.45
N ILE A 227 16.29 -8.31 13.85
CA ILE A 227 16.37 -6.89 13.48
C ILE A 227 16.18 -6.82 11.96
N ARG A 228 15.01 -6.38 11.51
CA ARG A 228 14.76 -6.16 10.09
C ARG A 228 15.57 -4.96 9.60
N THR A 229 15.92 -4.96 8.33
CA THR A 229 16.67 -3.88 7.71
C THR A 229 15.68 -2.79 7.28
N TYR A 230 15.65 -1.69 8.04
CA TYR A 230 14.79 -0.55 7.75
C TYR A 230 15.54 0.56 7.01
N GLN A 231 14.80 1.42 6.31
CA GLN A 231 15.31 2.63 5.67
C GLN A 231 14.80 3.89 6.38
N ASP A 232 15.46 5.00 6.11
CA ASP A 232 15.05 6.33 6.58
C ASP A 232 15.10 6.47 8.12
N MET A 233 15.98 5.70 8.77
CA MET A 233 16.18 5.77 10.22
C MET A 233 16.91 7.06 10.62
N LEU A 234 16.84 7.40 11.92
CA LEU A 234 17.72 8.41 12.49
C LEU A 234 19.18 7.92 12.40
N ARG A 235 20.11 8.83 12.19
CA ARG A 235 21.55 8.49 12.08
C ARG A 235 22.35 9.01 13.26
N ASN A 236 21.92 10.14 13.81
CA ASN A 236 22.65 10.85 14.86
C ASN A 236 21.71 11.78 15.65
N GLU A 237 22.29 12.49 16.63
CA GLU A 237 21.50 13.40 17.49
C GLU A 237 20.92 14.61 16.74
N ASP A 238 21.51 15.04 15.62
CA ASP A 238 20.94 16.12 14.83
C ASP A 238 19.67 15.69 14.09
N ASP A 239 19.65 14.46 13.56
CA ASP A 239 18.42 13.83 13.04
C ASP A 239 17.37 13.66 14.17
N ALA A 240 17.79 13.29 15.38
CA ALA A 240 16.90 13.18 16.53
C ALA A 240 16.27 14.52 16.92
N LYS A 241 17.04 15.62 16.91
CA LYS A 241 16.51 16.98 17.14
C LYS A 241 15.53 17.41 16.06
N LEU A 242 15.83 17.11 14.77
CA LEU A 242 14.93 17.38 13.66
C LEU A 242 13.64 16.56 13.79
N PHE A 243 13.75 15.29 14.15
CA PHE A 243 12.61 14.43 14.41
C PHE A 243 11.72 14.99 15.52
N GLU A 244 12.27 15.37 16.66
CA GLU A 244 11.52 16.01 17.75
C GLU A 244 10.84 17.30 17.29
N TYR A 245 11.56 18.12 16.52
CA TYR A 245 11.05 19.40 16.04
C TYR A 245 9.82 19.21 15.14
N TYR A 246 9.88 18.32 14.14
CA TYR A 246 8.78 18.14 13.18
C TYR A 246 7.63 17.29 13.72
N LEU A 247 7.91 16.28 14.57
CA LEU A 247 6.84 15.48 15.17
C LEU A 247 6.08 16.23 16.28
N ARG A 248 6.72 17.21 16.93
CA ARG A 248 6.10 18.01 17.99
C ARG A 248 4.87 18.74 17.46
N SER A 249 3.73 18.50 18.09
CA SER A 249 2.46 19.11 17.70
C SER A 249 1.67 19.60 18.90
N GLN A 250 0.85 20.64 18.70
CA GLN A 250 -0.10 21.16 19.67
C GLN A 250 -1.48 20.61 19.39
N SER A 251 -1.98 19.74 20.25
CA SER A 251 -3.37 19.30 20.18
C SER A 251 -4.32 20.46 20.49
N ALA A 252 -5.41 20.58 19.76
CA ALA A 252 -6.44 21.59 20.00
C ALA A 252 -7.81 21.13 19.52
N LEU A 253 -8.87 21.71 20.12
CA LEU A 253 -10.24 21.62 19.62
C LEU A 253 -10.58 22.89 18.86
N VAL A 254 -11.15 22.74 17.68
CA VAL A 254 -11.56 23.84 16.81
C VAL A 254 -13.07 23.75 16.60
N SER A 255 -13.81 24.79 17.04
CA SER A 255 -15.24 24.88 16.78
C SER A 255 -15.51 25.36 15.35
N LEU A 256 -16.74 25.15 14.88
CA LEU A 256 -17.13 25.49 13.51
C LEU A 256 -17.09 27.00 13.19
N ASP A 257 -17.08 27.88 14.19
CA ASP A 257 -16.85 29.31 14.05
C ASP A 257 -15.35 29.69 13.99
N GLY A 258 -14.45 28.68 14.08
CA GLY A 258 -13.00 28.86 14.00
C GLY A 258 -12.32 29.17 15.34
N LYS A 259 -13.01 29.12 16.47
CA LYS A 259 -12.39 29.31 17.78
C LYS A 259 -11.52 28.09 18.14
N VAL A 260 -10.26 28.34 18.49
CA VAL A 260 -9.27 27.33 18.84
C VAL A 260 -9.09 27.26 20.35
N THR A 261 -9.25 26.06 20.93
CA THR A 261 -8.96 25.75 22.34
C THR A 261 -7.81 24.74 22.41
N ARG A 262 -6.64 25.17 22.85
CA ARG A 262 -5.46 24.30 23.00
C ARG A 262 -5.63 23.32 24.15
N LEU A 263 -5.11 22.09 23.96
CA LEU A 263 -5.18 21.00 24.92
C LEU A 263 -3.78 20.68 25.44
N GLY A 264 -3.51 21.11 26.68
CA GLY A 264 -2.19 20.89 27.31
C GLY A 264 -1.01 21.50 26.52
N ASP A 265 0.18 21.04 26.83
CA ASP A 265 1.42 21.46 26.18
C ASP A 265 1.70 20.70 24.87
N PRO A 266 2.47 21.27 23.94
CA PRO A 266 2.94 20.56 22.75
C PRO A 266 3.71 19.28 23.10
N ALA A 267 3.43 18.20 22.40
CA ALA A 267 4.03 16.88 22.63
C ALA A 267 4.40 16.20 21.32
N LEU A 268 5.20 15.13 21.39
CA LEU A 268 5.51 14.25 20.25
C LEU A 268 4.34 13.27 20.05
N THR A 269 3.19 13.82 19.63
CA THR A 269 1.96 13.06 19.49
C THR A 269 1.98 12.20 18.23
N LEU A 270 1.92 10.88 18.41
CA LEU A 270 1.83 9.92 17.31
C LEU A 270 0.37 9.68 16.90
N ALA A 271 -0.51 9.54 17.89
CA ALA A 271 -1.94 9.36 17.67
C ALA A 271 -2.77 10.02 18.78
N ILE A 272 -3.95 10.51 18.42
CA ILE A 272 -4.95 10.99 19.37
C ILE A 272 -6.36 10.76 18.81
N ALA A 273 -7.28 10.23 19.63
CA ALA A 273 -8.64 9.92 19.22
C ALA A 273 -9.63 10.18 20.37
N PRO A 274 -10.80 10.81 20.10
CA PRO A 274 -11.84 10.95 21.11
C PRO A 274 -12.50 9.61 21.43
N SER A 275 -13.00 9.46 22.67
CA SER A 275 -13.94 8.39 23.03
C SER A 275 -15.26 8.56 22.29
N PRO A 276 -16.07 7.49 22.09
CA PRO A 276 -17.37 7.61 21.39
C PRO A 276 -18.31 8.66 21.99
N ASP A 277 -18.27 8.90 23.31
CA ASP A 277 -19.03 9.98 23.96
C ASP A 277 -18.35 11.36 23.96
N GLY A 278 -17.14 11.47 23.41
CA GLY A 278 -16.38 12.71 23.31
C GLY A 278 -15.88 13.30 24.64
N ARG A 279 -15.98 12.57 25.75
CA ARG A 279 -15.54 13.07 27.07
C ARG A 279 -14.05 12.90 27.32
N TYR A 280 -13.45 11.89 26.65
CA TYR A 280 -12.03 11.55 26.80
C TYR A 280 -11.31 11.52 25.48
N LEU A 281 -9.98 11.62 25.54
CA LEU A 281 -9.08 11.49 24.41
C LEU A 281 -8.04 10.42 24.73
N LEU A 282 -7.93 9.39 23.91
CA LEU A 282 -6.82 8.43 23.92
C LEU A 282 -5.65 9.03 23.16
N ARG A 283 -4.50 9.22 23.81
CA ARG A 283 -3.29 9.78 23.19
C ARG A 283 -2.13 8.80 23.30
N GLU A 284 -1.42 8.61 22.19
CA GLU A 284 -0.09 8.00 22.16
C GLU A 284 0.95 9.08 21.88
N ARG A 285 1.96 9.19 22.72
CA ARG A 285 3.09 10.08 22.50
C ARG A 285 4.42 9.36 22.63
N VAL A 286 5.36 9.74 21.78
CA VAL A 286 6.72 9.21 21.72
C VAL A 286 7.57 9.87 22.80
N GLU A 287 8.50 9.12 23.38
CA GLU A 287 9.48 9.59 24.34
C GLU A 287 10.89 9.11 23.98
N ARG A 288 11.91 9.80 24.52
CA ARG A 288 13.29 9.32 24.47
C ARG A 288 13.49 8.09 25.37
N PRO A 289 14.49 7.22 25.08
CA PRO A 289 15.50 7.37 24.03
C PRO A 289 14.96 6.94 22.66
N PHE A 290 15.43 7.63 21.59
CA PHE A 290 15.15 7.19 20.22
C PHE A 290 16.15 6.16 19.76
N SER A 291 15.77 5.37 18.73
CA SER A 291 16.66 4.38 18.12
C SER A 291 17.13 4.83 16.75
N TYR A 292 18.32 4.38 16.38
CA TYR A 292 18.88 4.54 15.03
C TYR A 292 18.67 3.27 14.17
N LEU A 293 17.98 2.25 14.69
CA LEU A 293 17.82 0.95 14.06
C LEU A 293 16.37 0.65 13.63
N VAL A 294 15.40 1.26 14.29
CA VAL A 294 13.97 0.96 14.11
C VAL A 294 13.16 2.23 13.87
N PRO A 295 12.00 2.12 13.21
CA PRO A 295 11.12 3.26 12.97
C PRO A 295 10.36 3.68 14.22
N VAL A 296 9.72 4.85 14.14
CA VAL A 296 9.04 5.54 15.26
C VAL A 296 8.00 4.67 15.98
N GLU A 297 7.34 3.75 15.29
CA GLU A 297 6.37 2.83 15.88
C GLU A 297 6.98 1.89 16.94
N SER A 298 8.30 1.75 16.93
CA SER A 298 9.05 0.94 17.91
C SER A 298 9.70 1.76 19.03
N PHE A 299 9.55 3.09 19.02
CA PHE A 299 10.14 3.96 20.05
C PHE A 299 9.36 3.85 21.37
N PRO A 300 9.96 4.28 22.50
CA PRO A 300 9.24 4.36 23.76
C PRO A 300 8.00 5.24 23.62
N ARG A 301 6.87 4.77 24.13
CA ARG A 301 5.60 5.46 24.02
C ARG A 301 4.85 5.46 25.33
N ARG A 302 4.17 6.59 25.63
CA ARG A 302 3.12 6.64 26.64
C ARG A 302 1.77 6.59 25.99
N ILE A 303 0.92 5.76 26.56
CA ILE A 303 -0.50 5.66 26.23
C ILE A 303 -1.29 6.27 27.37
N GLU A 304 -2.01 7.33 27.07
CA GLU A 304 -2.67 8.19 28.06
C GLU A 304 -4.13 8.43 27.71
N VAL A 305 -4.96 8.48 28.72
CA VAL A 305 -6.32 9.02 28.61
C VAL A 305 -6.32 10.43 29.19
N LEU A 306 -6.75 11.38 28.38
CA LEU A 306 -6.95 12.77 28.77
C LEU A 306 -8.46 13.04 28.86
N ASP A 307 -8.88 14.01 29.66
CA ASP A 307 -10.21 14.59 29.55
C ASP A 307 -10.35 15.47 28.30
N ARG A 308 -11.57 15.91 27.98
CA ARG A 308 -11.81 16.78 26.81
C ARG A 308 -11.04 18.12 26.90
N GLY A 309 -10.62 18.55 28.07
CA GLY A 309 -9.79 19.75 28.28
C GLY A 309 -8.30 19.50 28.10
N GLY A 310 -7.87 18.26 27.86
CA GLY A 310 -6.46 17.89 27.68
C GLY A 310 -5.71 17.57 28.99
N LYS A 311 -6.40 17.49 30.14
CA LYS A 311 -5.80 17.09 31.41
C LYS A 311 -5.67 15.58 31.49
N LEU A 312 -4.53 15.09 31.98
CA LEU A 312 -4.29 13.66 32.18
C LEU A 312 -5.28 13.07 33.20
N VAL A 313 -6.01 12.06 32.78
CA VAL A 313 -6.91 11.26 33.63
C VAL A 313 -6.20 9.99 34.08
N LYS A 314 -5.59 9.26 33.12
CA LYS A 314 -4.93 8.00 33.38
C LYS A 314 -3.79 7.75 32.42
N GLU A 315 -2.68 7.28 32.92
CA GLU A 315 -1.65 6.61 32.13
C GLU A 315 -2.01 5.14 32.05
N ILE A 316 -2.26 4.64 30.84
CA ILE A 316 -2.63 3.24 30.60
C ILE A 316 -1.38 2.38 30.53
N ALA A 317 -0.36 2.84 29.80
CA ALA A 317 0.89 2.12 29.66
C ALA A 317 2.06 3.05 29.36
N HIS A 318 3.26 2.60 29.77
CA HIS A 318 4.53 3.13 29.33
C HIS A 318 5.29 1.99 28.65
N LEU A 319 5.34 2.03 27.32
CA LEU A 319 5.95 1.01 26.48
C LEU A 319 7.44 1.32 26.25
N PRO A 320 8.34 0.35 26.44
CA PRO A 320 9.77 0.55 26.23
C PRO A 320 10.13 0.60 24.75
N LEU A 321 11.36 0.98 24.43
CA LEU A 321 11.97 0.81 23.12
C LEU A 321 12.01 -0.67 22.71
N VAL A 322 11.57 -0.96 21.48
CA VAL A 322 11.54 -2.32 20.91
C VAL A 322 12.46 -2.36 19.67
N GLU A 323 13.76 -2.57 19.86
CA GLU A 323 14.72 -2.65 18.74
C GLU A 323 14.71 -3.98 17.99
N GLY A 324 14.11 -5.01 18.53
CA GLY A 324 13.98 -6.31 17.88
C GLY A 324 12.92 -7.17 18.53
N LEU A 325 12.29 -7.98 17.74
CA LEU A 325 11.31 -8.98 18.16
C LEU A 325 11.90 -10.38 18.06
N PRO A 326 11.32 -11.40 18.73
CA PRO A 326 11.59 -12.79 18.42
C PRO A 326 11.43 -13.08 16.94
N THR A 327 12.04 -14.16 16.45
CA THR A 327 11.94 -14.55 15.04
C THR A 327 10.54 -15.08 14.73
N GLY A 328 9.96 -14.65 13.62
CA GLY A 328 8.67 -15.12 13.11
C GLY A 328 7.68 -13.98 12.86
N ASN A 329 6.75 -14.20 11.94
CA ASN A 329 5.71 -13.22 11.60
C ASN A 329 4.61 -13.12 12.66
N ASP A 330 4.49 -14.14 13.52
CA ASP A 330 3.61 -14.12 14.70
C ASP A 330 4.24 -13.47 15.93
N ALA A 331 5.50 -12.97 15.82
CA ALA A 331 6.17 -12.27 16.90
C ALA A 331 5.55 -10.88 17.11
N VAL A 332 5.28 -10.53 18.37
CA VAL A 332 4.68 -9.26 18.75
C VAL A 332 5.39 -8.66 19.97
N PRO A 333 5.34 -7.33 20.15
CA PRO A 333 5.86 -6.72 21.38
C PRO A 333 5.03 -7.16 22.61
N THR A 334 5.66 -7.14 23.77
CA THR A 334 5.00 -7.34 25.05
C THR A 334 4.33 -6.07 25.55
N GLY A 335 3.33 -6.21 26.42
CA GLY A 335 2.52 -5.10 26.97
C GLY A 335 1.32 -4.76 26.09
N VAL A 336 0.79 -3.57 26.31
CA VAL A 336 -0.40 -3.07 25.62
C VAL A 336 -0.12 -2.86 24.14
N ARG A 337 -0.93 -3.47 23.28
CA ARG A 337 -0.90 -3.29 21.83
C ARG A 337 -2.30 -3.22 21.22
N ASP A 338 -2.41 -2.61 20.06
CA ASP A 338 -3.68 -2.46 19.33
C ASP A 338 -4.78 -1.78 20.16
N ILE A 339 -4.40 -0.83 21.02
CA ILE A 339 -5.34 -0.14 21.91
C ILE A 339 -6.24 0.81 21.12
N THR A 340 -7.53 0.73 21.39
CA THR A 340 -8.55 1.60 20.80
C THR A 340 -9.75 1.77 21.71
N TRP A 341 -10.67 2.67 21.35
CA TRP A 341 -11.98 2.75 21.97
C TRP A 341 -12.87 1.61 21.46
N ARG A 342 -13.65 1.04 22.35
CA ARG A 342 -14.75 0.13 22.03
C ARG A 342 -15.88 0.96 21.40
N ALA A 343 -16.18 0.74 20.12
CA ALA A 343 -17.10 1.57 19.36
C ALA A 343 -18.55 1.60 19.91
N ASP A 344 -18.98 0.51 20.59
CA ASP A 344 -20.32 0.34 21.13
C ASP A 344 -20.50 0.81 22.58
N ALA A 345 -19.48 1.42 23.18
CA ALA A 345 -19.51 1.89 24.56
C ALA A 345 -19.06 3.35 24.67
N PRO A 346 -19.63 4.14 25.61
CA PRO A 346 -19.34 5.56 25.72
C PRO A 346 -17.86 5.89 25.87
N ALA A 347 -17.15 5.17 26.74
CA ALA A 347 -15.72 5.39 27.01
C ALA A 347 -15.08 4.12 27.62
N THR A 348 -14.90 3.09 26.82
CA THR A 348 -14.23 1.85 27.21
C THR A 348 -13.10 1.57 26.26
N LEU A 349 -11.89 1.41 26.79
CA LEU A 349 -10.71 0.99 26.04
C LEU A 349 -10.72 -0.52 25.83
N VAL A 350 -10.14 -0.96 24.72
CA VAL A 350 -9.84 -2.37 24.44
C VAL A 350 -8.43 -2.48 23.87
N TRP A 351 -7.68 -3.53 24.24
CA TRP A 351 -6.34 -3.80 23.76
C TRP A 351 -5.98 -5.28 23.89
N ALA A 352 -4.89 -5.69 23.28
CA ALA A 352 -4.33 -7.03 23.40
C ALA A 352 -3.00 -7.04 24.17
N GLU A 353 -2.74 -8.16 24.87
CA GLU A 353 -1.48 -8.41 25.60
C GLU A 353 -1.00 -9.83 25.33
N ALA A 354 0.26 -9.97 24.86
CA ALA A 354 0.85 -11.29 24.64
C ALA A 354 1.20 -12.01 25.95
N GLN A 355 0.80 -13.28 26.04
CA GLN A 355 1.03 -14.13 27.23
C GLN A 355 2.23 -15.08 27.07
N ASP A 356 2.70 -15.27 25.86
CA ASP A 356 3.88 -16.07 25.50
C ASP A 356 5.16 -15.24 25.43
N GLY A 357 5.15 -14.00 25.96
CA GLY A 357 6.25 -13.05 25.85
C GLY A 357 6.44 -12.49 24.44
N GLY A 358 5.42 -12.61 23.57
CA GLY A 358 5.48 -12.20 22.18
C GLY A 358 6.28 -13.12 21.29
N ASP A 359 6.71 -14.28 21.80
CA ASP A 359 7.58 -15.24 21.11
C ASP A 359 6.75 -16.42 20.58
N PRO A 360 6.57 -16.53 19.25
CA PRO A 360 5.80 -17.62 18.66
C PRO A 360 6.42 -19.00 18.86
N ALA A 361 7.71 -19.08 19.18
CA ALA A 361 8.40 -20.33 19.45
C ALA A 361 8.07 -20.93 20.84
N ARG A 362 7.54 -20.10 21.75
CA ARG A 362 7.13 -20.59 23.08
C ARG A 362 5.79 -21.33 22.96
N THR A 363 5.69 -22.46 23.60
CA THR A 363 4.41 -23.18 23.74
C THR A 363 3.52 -22.47 24.76
N ALA A 364 2.30 -22.12 24.34
CA ALA A 364 1.32 -21.49 25.21
C ALA A 364 -0.10 -21.85 24.71
N ASP A 365 -0.98 -22.21 25.66
CA ASP A 365 -2.40 -22.47 25.34
C ASP A 365 -3.17 -21.15 25.07
N ILE A 366 -2.76 -20.10 25.78
CA ILE A 366 -3.27 -18.74 25.59
C ILE A 366 -2.08 -17.88 25.15
N ARG A 367 -2.19 -17.31 23.94
CA ARG A 367 -1.14 -16.45 23.39
C ARG A 367 -1.45 -14.98 23.59
N ASP A 368 -2.75 -14.61 23.49
CA ASP A 368 -3.18 -13.22 23.71
C ASP A 368 -4.37 -13.14 24.67
N LEU A 369 -4.37 -12.10 25.51
CA LEU A 369 -5.54 -11.65 26.23
C LEU A 369 -6.08 -10.40 25.58
N VAL A 370 -7.39 -10.36 25.31
CA VAL A 370 -8.09 -9.14 24.92
C VAL A 370 -8.67 -8.52 26.19
N GLN A 371 -8.17 -7.33 26.55
CA GLN A 371 -8.50 -6.62 27.78
C GLN A 371 -9.42 -5.45 27.50
N MET A 372 -10.27 -5.09 28.47
CA MET A 372 -11.09 -3.88 28.42
C MET A 372 -10.97 -3.09 29.71
N GLN A 373 -11.04 -1.76 29.62
CA GLN A 373 -11.12 -0.89 30.79
C GLN A 373 -12.06 0.29 30.51
N ALA A 374 -13.13 0.36 31.31
CA ALA A 374 -14.13 1.42 31.20
C ALA A 374 -13.76 2.65 32.03
N ALA A 375 -14.23 3.84 31.60
CA ALA A 375 -14.19 5.03 32.43
C ALA A 375 -14.89 4.81 33.79
N PRO A 376 -14.35 5.41 34.87
CA PRO A 376 -13.29 6.44 34.92
C PRO A 376 -11.86 5.88 34.98
N PHE A 377 -11.59 4.63 34.59
CA PHE A 377 -10.29 3.96 34.51
C PHE A 377 -9.62 3.72 35.89
N ASP A 378 -10.36 3.67 36.94
CA ASP A 378 -9.91 3.41 38.30
C ASP A 378 -9.96 1.90 38.67
N GLN A 379 -10.75 1.13 37.94
CA GLN A 379 -10.84 -0.33 38.11
C GLN A 379 -9.77 -1.04 37.28
N SER A 380 -9.40 -2.26 37.70
CA SER A 380 -8.52 -3.13 36.94
C SER A 380 -9.16 -3.52 35.59
N PRO A 381 -8.37 -3.73 34.55
CA PRO A 381 -8.87 -4.26 33.29
C PRO A 381 -9.60 -5.58 33.42
N VAL A 382 -10.61 -5.80 32.60
CA VAL A 382 -11.40 -7.02 32.52
C VAL A 382 -11.06 -7.76 31.22
N THR A 383 -10.77 -9.06 31.33
CA THR A 383 -10.52 -9.90 30.15
C THR A 383 -11.81 -10.19 29.40
N LEU A 384 -11.88 -9.76 28.14
CA LEU A 384 -12.99 -10.06 27.22
C LEU A 384 -12.82 -11.43 26.55
N ALA A 385 -11.60 -11.75 26.11
CA ALA A 385 -11.31 -13.02 25.43
C ALA A 385 -9.88 -13.50 25.72
N LYS A 386 -9.73 -14.84 25.71
CA LYS A 386 -8.45 -15.54 25.79
C LYS A 386 -8.26 -16.26 24.47
N LEU A 387 -7.24 -15.88 23.70
CA LEU A 387 -7.03 -16.37 22.35
C LEU A 387 -5.85 -17.34 22.29
N GLY A 388 -5.99 -18.41 21.50
CA GLY A 388 -4.94 -19.39 21.26
C GLY A 388 -3.94 -18.95 20.20
N SER A 389 -4.24 -17.86 19.50
CA SER A 389 -3.42 -17.23 18.46
C SER A 389 -3.32 -15.71 18.71
N ARG A 390 -2.81 -14.93 17.73
CA ARG A 390 -2.73 -13.48 17.87
C ARG A 390 -4.09 -12.83 17.62
N TYR A 391 -4.42 -11.83 18.42
CA TYR A 391 -5.53 -10.93 18.19
C TYR A 391 -5.35 -10.19 16.86
N ALA A 392 -6.35 -10.23 16.00
CA ALA A 392 -6.33 -9.64 14.66
C ALA A 392 -7.34 -8.50 14.46
N GLY A 393 -8.21 -8.25 15.44
CA GLY A 393 -9.19 -7.17 15.42
C GLY A 393 -10.53 -7.52 16.04
N ALA A 394 -11.42 -6.52 16.08
CA ALA A 394 -12.78 -6.69 16.57
C ALA A 394 -13.79 -5.86 15.78
N TYR A 395 -15.00 -6.39 15.63
CA TYR A 395 -16.18 -5.69 15.11
C TYR A 395 -17.22 -5.55 16.21
N TRP A 396 -17.63 -4.33 16.49
CA TRP A 396 -18.54 -4.00 17.58
C TRP A 396 -19.97 -3.88 17.10
N GLY A 397 -20.89 -4.62 17.69
CA GLY A 397 -22.32 -4.52 17.43
C GLY A 397 -23.02 -3.72 18.53
N ASN A 398 -23.09 -4.30 19.73
CA ASN A 398 -23.65 -3.69 20.93
C ASN A 398 -23.11 -4.43 22.17
N GLY A 399 -23.49 -4.02 23.39
CA GLY A 399 -23.00 -4.65 24.62
C GLY A 399 -23.17 -6.16 24.70
N GLY A 400 -24.12 -6.74 23.97
CA GLY A 400 -24.35 -8.18 23.87
C GLY A 400 -23.64 -8.86 22.71
N LEU A 401 -23.01 -8.12 21.80
CA LEU A 401 -22.43 -8.66 20.58
C LEU A 401 -21.18 -7.91 20.13
N ALA A 402 -20.07 -8.63 20.04
CA ALA A 402 -18.93 -8.26 19.20
C ALA A 402 -18.35 -9.52 18.55
N LEU A 403 -17.60 -9.33 17.47
CA LEU A 403 -16.81 -10.37 16.84
C LEU A 403 -15.34 -10.07 17.09
N ILE A 404 -14.57 -11.08 17.47
CA ILE A 404 -13.12 -10.98 17.66
C ILE A 404 -12.45 -11.96 16.72
N ASP A 405 -11.50 -11.46 15.93
CA ASP A 405 -10.70 -12.26 15.05
C ASP A 405 -9.36 -12.62 15.69
N GLU A 406 -8.94 -13.88 15.50
CA GLU A 406 -7.59 -14.34 15.79
C GLU A 406 -6.95 -14.97 14.56
N PHE A 407 -5.64 -14.82 14.45
CA PHE A 407 -4.85 -15.29 13.30
C PHE A 407 -3.51 -15.86 13.74
N TRP A 408 -3.09 -16.93 13.05
CA TRP A 408 -1.77 -17.52 13.20
C TRP A 408 -1.08 -17.64 11.84
N TRP A 409 -0.09 -16.80 11.61
CA TRP A 409 0.61 -16.71 10.32
C TRP A 409 1.24 -18.05 9.90
N LYS A 410 1.93 -18.72 10.82
CA LYS A 410 2.68 -19.94 10.49
C LYS A 410 1.83 -21.04 9.87
N THR A 411 0.57 -21.16 10.27
CA THR A 411 -0.40 -22.17 9.77
C THR A 411 -1.47 -21.57 8.88
N ARG A 412 -1.51 -20.24 8.73
CA ARG A 412 -2.59 -19.50 8.05
C ARG A 412 -3.96 -19.66 8.70
N HIS A 413 -3.98 -20.13 9.93
CA HIS A 413 -5.20 -20.43 10.66
C HIS A 413 -5.89 -19.15 11.15
N VAL A 414 -7.20 -19.06 10.92
CA VAL A 414 -8.06 -17.96 11.36
C VAL A 414 -9.22 -18.50 12.17
N LYS A 415 -9.60 -17.77 13.24
CA LYS A 415 -10.86 -17.98 13.97
C LYS A 415 -11.57 -16.67 14.17
N GLU A 416 -12.87 -16.73 14.23
CA GLU A 416 -13.73 -15.61 14.59
C GLU A 416 -14.62 -16.03 15.74
N TRP A 417 -14.58 -15.25 16.80
CA TRP A 417 -15.31 -15.49 18.04
C TRP A 417 -16.44 -14.49 18.22
N ARG A 418 -17.63 -14.97 18.55
CA ARG A 418 -18.71 -14.13 19.05
C ARG A 418 -18.56 -13.98 20.55
N VAL A 419 -18.55 -12.75 21.05
CA VAL A 419 -18.44 -12.38 22.47
C VAL A 419 -19.57 -11.44 22.88
N SER A 420 -19.85 -11.38 24.18
CA SER A 420 -20.79 -10.45 24.81
C SER A 420 -19.99 -9.46 25.66
N PRO A 421 -19.64 -8.27 25.12
CA PRO A 421 -18.72 -7.35 25.79
C PRO A 421 -19.15 -6.87 27.16
N ASP A 422 -20.46 -6.71 27.42
CA ASP A 422 -20.98 -6.30 28.73
C ASP A 422 -21.18 -7.50 29.70
N GLN A 423 -20.96 -8.72 29.22
CA GLN A 423 -20.97 -9.95 30.00
C GLN A 423 -19.71 -10.77 29.78
N PRO A 424 -18.53 -10.22 30.11
CA PRO A 424 -17.24 -10.84 29.79
C PRO A 424 -17.02 -12.19 30.49
N ALA A 425 -17.79 -12.53 31.50
CA ALA A 425 -17.79 -13.84 32.13
C ALA A 425 -18.44 -14.93 31.24
N GLN A 426 -19.23 -14.55 30.25
CA GLN A 426 -19.80 -15.47 29.29
C GLN A 426 -18.69 -15.96 28.32
N ALA A 427 -18.56 -17.27 28.18
CA ALA A 427 -17.55 -17.85 27.30
C ALA A 427 -17.77 -17.42 25.85
N PRO A 428 -16.69 -17.04 25.10
CA PRO A 428 -16.75 -16.81 23.68
C PRO A 428 -17.31 -18.03 22.94
N ALA A 429 -18.13 -17.78 21.92
CA ALA A 429 -18.65 -18.83 21.05
C ALA A 429 -17.93 -18.77 19.70
N LEU A 430 -17.33 -19.87 19.25
CA LEU A 430 -16.69 -19.96 17.94
C LEU A 430 -17.76 -19.81 16.85
N LEU A 431 -17.62 -18.80 16.01
CA LEU A 431 -18.49 -18.54 14.86
C LEU A 431 -17.89 -19.09 13.58
N ARG A 432 -16.57 -18.99 13.41
CA ARG A 432 -15.84 -19.44 12.22
C ARG A 432 -14.45 -19.94 12.58
N GLU A 433 -13.99 -20.94 11.80
CA GLU A 433 -12.63 -21.42 11.80
C GLU A 433 -12.23 -21.83 10.38
N GLY A 434 -10.98 -21.56 9.98
CA GLY A 434 -10.52 -21.89 8.63
C GLY A 434 -9.08 -21.46 8.34
N SER A 435 -8.75 -21.39 7.07
CA SER A 435 -7.46 -20.90 6.58
C SER A 435 -7.63 -19.57 5.82
N SER A 436 -6.74 -18.63 6.07
CA SER A 436 -6.67 -17.37 5.32
C SER A 436 -6.23 -17.55 3.86
N GLU A 437 -5.67 -18.70 3.49
CA GLU A 437 -5.30 -19.04 2.11
C GLU A 437 -6.48 -19.59 1.31
N ASP A 438 -7.51 -20.13 1.99
CA ASP A 438 -8.67 -20.73 1.33
C ASP A 438 -9.71 -19.67 0.95
N ARG A 439 -9.50 -19.06 -0.22
CA ARG A 439 -10.34 -17.98 -0.75
C ARG A 439 -11.76 -18.48 -1.12
N TYR A 440 -11.89 -19.77 -1.50
CA TYR A 440 -13.19 -20.32 -1.89
C TYR A 440 -14.14 -20.46 -0.69
N ARG A 441 -13.61 -20.52 0.53
CA ARG A 441 -14.37 -20.56 1.77
C ARG A 441 -14.34 -19.26 2.56
N ASP A 442 -13.83 -18.17 1.96
CA ASP A 442 -13.86 -16.87 2.61
C ASP A 442 -15.31 -16.38 2.75
N PRO A 443 -15.81 -16.17 3.98
CA PRO A 443 -17.18 -15.72 4.22
C PRO A 443 -17.37 -14.22 3.95
N GLY A 444 -16.33 -13.51 3.58
CA GLY A 444 -16.33 -12.05 3.46
C GLY A 444 -16.24 -11.33 4.81
N THR A 445 -16.22 -10.00 4.72
CA THR A 445 -16.06 -9.09 5.85
C THR A 445 -17.42 -8.70 6.42
N PRO A 446 -17.58 -8.62 7.76
CA PRO A 446 -18.79 -8.12 8.38
C PRO A 446 -19.14 -6.70 7.93
N ALA A 447 -20.39 -6.49 7.53
CA ALA A 447 -20.88 -5.17 7.14
C ALA A 447 -21.07 -4.27 8.35
N THR A 448 -20.60 -3.04 8.26
CA THR A 448 -20.72 -2.03 9.30
C THR A 448 -21.39 -0.77 8.79
N MET A 449 -21.94 0.00 9.71
CA MET A 449 -22.52 1.33 9.45
C MET A 449 -22.08 2.27 10.58
N PRO A 450 -21.73 3.53 10.27
CA PRO A 450 -21.49 4.51 11.32
C PRO A 450 -22.78 4.74 12.17
N ASP A 451 -22.60 4.83 13.48
CA ASP A 451 -23.66 5.29 14.37
C ASP A 451 -23.70 6.84 14.44
N GLU A 452 -24.52 7.38 15.32
CA GLU A 452 -24.68 8.83 15.53
C GLU A 452 -23.41 9.55 16.00
N HIS A 453 -22.42 8.80 16.49
CA HIS A 453 -21.11 9.31 16.90
C HIS A 453 -20.02 9.11 15.83
N GLY A 454 -20.39 8.50 14.69
CA GLY A 454 -19.47 8.17 13.61
C GLY A 454 -18.67 6.89 13.83
N GLU A 455 -19.02 6.11 14.87
CA GLU A 455 -18.37 4.84 15.17
C GLU A 455 -18.92 3.70 14.31
N ALA A 456 -18.04 2.90 13.72
CA ALA A 456 -18.44 1.79 12.87
C ALA A 456 -19.06 0.64 13.68
N ARG A 457 -20.35 0.35 13.46
CA ARG A 457 -21.11 -0.69 14.16
C ARG A 457 -21.54 -1.78 13.20
N LEU A 458 -21.50 -3.04 13.66
CA LEU A 458 -22.06 -4.16 12.89
C LEU A 458 -23.52 -3.88 12.52
N ILE A 459 -23.87 -4.13 11.27
CA ILE A 459 -25.26 -4.14 10.82
C ILE A 459 -25.87 -5.46 11.27
N VAL A 460 -26.78 -5.38 12.24
CA VAL A 460 -27.47 -6.54 12.85
C VAL A 460 -28.93 -6.49 12.42
N THR A 461 -29.51 -7.64 12.05
CA THR A 461 -30.94 -7.73 11.73
C THR A 461 -31.82 -7.31 12.91
N ALA A 462 -33.04 -6.83 12.63
CA ALA A 462 -33.96 -6.32 13.66
C ALA A 462 -34.29 -7.35 14.77
N ASP A 463 -34.25 -8.63 14.47
CA ASP A 463 -34.42 -9.71 15.43
C ASP A 463 -33.15 -10.04 16.27
N GLY A 464 -32.02 -9.34 15.95
CA GLY A 464 -30.73 -9.55 16.62
C GLY A 464 -30.05 -10.88 16.32
N GLN A 465 -30.58 -11.68 15.38
CA GLN A 465 -30.08 -13.04 15.16
C GLN A 465 -29.04 -13.17 14.06
N SER A 466 -28.90 -12.16 13.18
CA SER A 466 -28.00 -12.24 12.03
C SER A 466 -27.25 -10.94 11.80
N ILE A 467 -26.12 -11.06 11.09
CA ILE A 467 -25.34 -9.94 10.52
C ILE A 467 -25.25 -10.11 9.02
N TYR A 468 -24.73 -9.09 8.34
CA TYR A 468 -24.42 -9.14 6.92
C TYR A 468 -22.93 -9.22 6.68
N ARG A 469 -22.54 -9.85 5.56
CA ARG A 469 -21.15 -9.92 5.08
C ARG A 469 -21.08 -9.60 3.61
N LEU A 470 -20.03 -8.90 3.21
CA LEU A 470 -19.66 -8.64 1.84
C LEU A 470 -18.36 -9.37 1.54
N GLY A 471 -18.30 -10.07 0.42
CA GLY A 471 -17.11 -10.84 0.09
C GLY A 471 -16.82 -10.90 -1.40
N GLU A 472 -15.58 -11.22 -1.74
CA GLU A 472 -15.10 -11.34 -3.12
C GLU A 472 -15.73 -12.54 -3.87
N GLY A 473 -16.12 -13.58 -3.14
CA GLY A 473 -16.78 -14.74 -3.71
C GLY A 473 -15.90 -15.51 -4.69
N ALA A 474 -14.64 -15.72 -4.30
CA ALA A 474 -13.72 -16.52 -5.11
C ALA A 474 -14.32 -17.88 -5.44
N SER A 475 -14.17 -18.30 -6.67
CA SER A 475 -14.71 -19.57 -7.17
C SER A 475 -13.86 -20.12 -8.31
N PRO A 476 -14.06 -21.38 -8.69
CA PRO A 476 -13.41 -21.94 -9.87
C PRO A 476 -13.65 -21.15 -11.16
N GLU A 477 -14.72 -20.39 -11.28
CA GLU A 477 -15.05 -19.57 -12.45
C GLU A 477 -14.50 -18.13 -12.35
N GLY A 478 -13.81 -17.82 -11.24
CA GLY A 478 -13.33 -16.47 -10.88
C GLY A 478 -14.14 -15.85 -9.76
N ASP A 479 -13.74 -14.65 -9.35
CA ASP A 479 -14.38 -13.91 -8.28
C ASP A 479 -15.80 -13.48 -8.68
N ARG A 480 -16.75 -13.74 -7.79
CA ARG A 480 -18.17 -13.42 -7.93
C ARG A 480 -18.66 -12.76 -6.64
N PRO A 481 -18.39 -11.45 -6.45
CA PRO A 481 -18.70 -10.76 -5.20
C PRO A 481 -20.15 -10.96 -4.74
N PHE A 482 -20.32 -10.97 -3.42
CA PHE A 482 -21.60 -11.35 -2.83
C PHE A 482 -21.95 -10.53 -1.58
N ILE A 483 -23.22 -10.61 -1.21
CA ILE A 483 -23.75 -10.20 0.09
C ILE A 483 -24.45 -11.40 0.72
N ASP A 484 -24.03 -11.77 1.90
CA ASP A 484 -24.65 -12.83 2.72
C ASP A 484 -25.26 -12.27 4.00
N ARG A 485 -26.35 -12.89 4.43
CA ARG A 485 -26.87 -12.77 5.78
C ARG A 485 -26.46 -14.00 6.59
N VAL A 486 -25.75 -13.82 7.69
CA VAL A 486 -25.15 -14.90 8.49
C VAL A 486 -25.83 -14.97 9.83
N ASN A 487 -26.39 -16.12 10.20
CA ASN A 487 -26.98 -16.36 11.51
C ASN A 487 -25.88 -16.50 12.58
N LEU A 488 -25.95 -15.67 13.61
CA LEU A 488 -24.95 -15.59 14.68
C LEU A 488 -24.89 -16.82 15.60
N LYS A 489 -25.97 -17.63 15.64
CA LYS A 489 -26.02 -18.82 16.49
C LYS A 489 -25.50 -20.06 15.76
N THR A 490 -25.81 -20.21 14.48
CA THR A 490 -25.51 -21.41 13.70
C THR A 490 -24.33 -21.24 12.74
N GLY A 491 -23.91 -19.99 12.46
CA GLY A 491 -22.91 -19.67 11.44
C GLY A 491 -23.42 -19.89 10.01
N THR A 492 -24.70 -20.23 9.81
CA THR A 492 -25.24 -20.49 8.48
C THR A 492 -25.48 -19.21 7.70
N SER A 493 -25.14 -19.24 6.41
CA SER A 493 -25.29 -18.11 5.49
C SER A 493 -26.48 -18.28 4.56
N ALA A 494 -27.20 -17.16 4.33
CA ALA A 494 -28.20 -17.05 3.26
C ALA A 494 -27.72 -15.99 2.27
N ARG A 495 -27.51 -16.40 1.01
CA ARG A 495 -27.06 -15.52 -0.09
C ARG A 495 -28.18 -14.54 -0.46
N LEU A 496 -27.93 -13.24 -0.30
CA LEU A 496 -28.83 -12.16 -0.71
C LEU A 496 -28.52 -11.65 -2.11
N PHE A 497 -27.25 -11.59 -2.44
CA PHE A 497 -26.75 -11.12 -3.73
C PHE A 497 -25.50 -11.89 -4.13
N GLN A 498 -25.32 -12.13 -5.42
CA GLN A 498 -24.07 -12.58 -6.02
C GLN A 498 -23.93 -12.05 -7.43
N SER A 499 -22.74 -11.50 -7.73
CA SER A 499 -22.36 -11.06 -9.07
C SER A 499 -22.52 -12.19 -10.10
N GLN A 500 -23.03 -11.84 -11.27
CA GLN A 500 -23.31 -12.79 -12.36
C GLN A 500 -22.78 -12.29 -13.70
N ALA A 501 -22.37 -13.23 -14.54
CA ALA A 501 -21.98 -12.96 -15.90
C ALA A 501 -23.04 -12.15 -16.65
N PRO A 502 -22.67 -11.23 -17.54
CA PRO A 502 -21.32 -10.88 -18.00
C PRO A 502 -20.67 -9.75 -17.17
N TYR A 503 -21.20 -9.45 -16.00
CA TYR A 503 -20.76 -8.31 -15.20
C TYR A 503 -19.96 -8.80 -13.97
N TYR A 504 -19.07 -7.92 -13.54
CA TYR A 504 -18.47 -7.93 -12.22
C TYR A 504 -19.13 -6.82 -11.41
N GLU A 505 -19.98 -7.22 -10.46
CA GLU A 505 -20.70 -6.31 -9.57
C GLU A 505 -20.17 -6.49 -8.16
N ASP A 506 -19.51 -5.45 -7.63
CA ASP A 506 -18.81 -5.50 -6.35
C ASP A 506 -19.53 -4.62 -5.32
N PRO A 507 -20.16 -5.22 -4.30
CA PRO A 507 -20.82 -4.48 -3.23
C PRO A 507 -19.81 -3.66 -2.41
N GLN A 508 -20.04 -2.35 -2.34
CA GLN A 508 -19.19 -1.44 -1.58
C GLN A 508 -19.67 -1.31 -0.13
N VAL A 509 -20.97 -1.04 0.04
CA VAL A 509 -21.63 -0.94 1.34
C VAL A 509 -23.13 -1.25 1.21
N LEU A 510 -23.75 -1.68 2.32
CA LEU A 510 -25.21 -1.66 2.46
C LEU A 510 -25.67 -0.23 2.70
N LEU A 511 -26.77 0.19 2.12
CA LEU A 511 -27.32 1.55 2.25
C LEU A 511 -28.31 1.69 3.41
N ASP A 512 -28.78 0.58 3.94
CA ASP A 512 -29.73 0.54 5.08
C ASP A 512 -29.40 -0.63 6.03
N ALA A 513 -29.91 -0.52 7.25
CA ALA A 513 -29.70 -1.53 8.29
C ALA A 513 -30.49 -2.83 8.04
N GLU A 514 -31.56 -2.75 7.25
CA GLU A 514 -32.41 -3.88 6.89
C GLU A 514 -31.75 -4.77 5.81
N GLY A 515 -30.65 -4.30 5.20
CA GLY A 515 -29.96 -5.02 4.13
C GLY A 515 -30.83 -5.13 2.87
N THR A 516 -31.58 -4.07 2.53
CA THR A 516 -32.49 -4.05 1.37
C THR A 516 -31.86 -3.42 0.14
N ARG A 517 -30.86 -2.54 0.33
CA ARG A 517 -30.16 -1.84 -0.76
C ARG A 517 -28.65 -1.80 -0.50
N ALA A 518 -27.89 -1.83 -1.60
CA ALA A 518 -26.44 -1.70 -1.56
C ALA A 518 -25.95 -0.70 -2.61
N LEU A 519 -24.90 0.04 -2.28
CA LEU A 519 -24.05 0.70 -3.26
C LEU A 519 -23.12 -0.36 -3.84
N ILE A 520 -23.11 -0.50 -5.15
CA ILE A 520 -22.23 -1.42 -5.86
C ILE A 520 -21.41 -0.69 -6.91
N SER A 521 -20.23 -1.16 -7.19
CA SER A 521 -19.55 -0.88 -8.45
C SER A 521 -19.88 -1.98 -9.44
N ARG A 522 -20.05 -1.61 -10.72
CA ARG A 522 -20.37 -2.55 -11.78
C ARG A 522 -19.52 -2.26 -13.00
N GLU A 523 -18.96 -3.31 -13.56
CA GLU A 523 -18.11 -3.25 -14.75
C GLU A 523 -18.27 -4.52 -15.59
N SER A 524 -17.79 -4.49 -16.83
CA SER A 524 -17.61 -5.65 -17.69
C SER A 524 -16.27 -5.52 -18.42
N PRO A 525 -15.79 -6.52 -19.15
CA PRO A 525 -14.53 -6.39 -19.90
C PRO A 525 -14.48 -5.16 -20.84
N THR A 526 -15.64 -4.67 -21.27
CA THR A 526 -15.77 -3.54 -22.23
C THR A 526 -16.41 -2.28 -21.66
N GLU A 527 -17.05 -2.38 -20.50
CA GLU A 527 -17.71 -1.25 -19.80
C GLU A 527 -16.88 -0.87 -18.56
N PRO A 528 -16.46 0.40 -18.44
CA PRO A 528 -15.67 0.84 -17.30
C PRO A 528 -16.51 0.82 -16.03
N THR A 529 -15.80 0.80 -14.88
CA THR A 529 -16.41 0.81 -13.56
C THR A 529 -17.30 2.03 -13.39
N ASN A 530 -18.58 1.80 -13.10
CA ASN A 530 -19.55 2.80 -12.69
C ASN A 530 -20.30 2.34 -11.43
N TYR A 531 -20.91 3.26 -10.71
CA TYR A 531 -21.55 3.01 -9.43
C TYR A 531 -23.07 3.02 -9.56
N TYR A 532 -23.70 2.13 -8.81
CA TYR A 532 -25.14 1.87 -8.87
C TYR A 532 -25.70 1.65 -7.47
N VAL A 533 -26.96 1.98 -7.27
CA VAL A 533 -27.77 1.47 -6.16
C VAL A 533 -28.48 0.22 -6.64
N ARG A 534 -28.29 -0.88 -5.92
CA ARG A 534 -28.96 -2.16 -6.16
C ARG A 534 -29.96 -2.45 -5.05
N GLU A 535 -31.21 -2.73 -5.40
CA GLU A 535 -32.19 -3.36 -4.52
C GLU A 535 -31.89 -4.86 -4.40
N LEU A 536 -31.81 -5.38 -3.17
CA LEU A 536 -31.44 -6.77 -2.90
C LEU A 536 -32.60 -7.77 -2.91
N ALA A 537 -33.84 -7.29 -3.14
CA ALA A 537 -34.98 -8.16 -3.34
C ALA A 537 -34.86 -8.97 -4.63
N THR A 538 -35.58 -10.10 -4.72
CA THR A 538 -35.69 -10.90 -5.94
C THR A 538 -36.14 -10.02 -7.10
N ASN A 539 -35.37 -9.96 -8.19
CA ASN A 539 -35.56 -9.05 -9.33
C ASN A 539 -35.47 -7.55 -8.97
N GLY A 540 -34.69 -7.20 -7.91
CA GLY A 540 -34.50 -5.83 -7.47
C GLY A 540 -33.91 -4.93 -8.56
N LYS A 541 -34.33 -3.67 -8.56
CA LYS A 541 -33.90 -2.66 -9.55
C LYS A 541 -32.44 -2.29 -9.38
N LEU A 542 -31.85 -1.88 -10.47
CA LEU A 542 -30.52 -1.31 -10.54
C LEU A 542 -30.66 0.16 -11.00
N HIS A 543 -30.21 1.09 -10.17
CA HIS A 543 -30.22 2.53 -10.46
C HIS A 543 -28.79 3.02 -10.65
N GLU A 544 -28.49 3.55 -11.82
CA GLU A 544 -27.16 4.07 -12.17
C GLU A 544 -26.93 5.45 -11.56
N LEU A 545 -25.77 5.62 -10.91
CA LEU A 545 -25.36 6.89 -10.28
C LEU A 545 -24.31 7.64 -11.10
N THR A 546 -23.37 6.91 -11.72
CA THR A 546 -22.25 7.54 -12.44
C THR A 546 -22.15 7.04 -13.88
N HIS A 547 -21.57 7.88 -14.76
CA HIS A 547 -21.38 7.61 -16.18
C HIS A 547 -19.93 7.89 -16.58
N PHE A 548 -18.96 7.31 -15.85
CA PHE A 548 -17.55 7.51 -16.18
C PHE A 548 -17.23 6.89 -17.53
N PRO A 549 -16.60 7.65 -18.43
CA PRO A 549 -16.27 7.16 -19.75
C PRO A 549 -15.13 6.15 -19.72
N ASN A 550 -15.02 5.32 -20.76
CA ASN A 550 -13.84 4.50 -20.95
C ASN A 550 -12.59 5.40 -21.11
N PRO A 551 -11.60 5.33 -20.22
CA PRO A 551 -10.42 6.19 -20.27
C PRO A 551 -9.50 5.89 -21.45
N LEU A 552 -9.64 4.71 -22.09
CA LEU A 552 -8.76 4.21 -23.14
C LEU A 552 -9.57 3.58 -24.29
N PRO A 553 -10.39 4.38 -25.03
CA PRO A 553 -11.26 3.86 -26.09
C PRO A 553 -10.50 3.17 -27.23
N GLN A 554 -9.22 3.54 -27.44
CA GLN A 554 -8.32 2.93 -28.44
C GLN A 554 -7.96 1.46 -28.12
N LEU A 555 -8.18 1.02 -26.89
CA LEU A 555 -7.94 -0.37 -26.45
C LEU A 555 -9.24 -1.21 -26.42
N LYS A 556 -10.33 -0.66 -26.95
CA LYS A 556 -11.54 -1.43 -27.19
C LYS A 556 -11.22 -2.61 -28.13
N GLY A 557 -11.59 -3.82 -27.69
CA GLY A 557 -11.29 -5.04 -28.47
C GLY A 557 -10.09 -5.83 -27.96
N VAL A 558 -9.41 -5.39 -26.90
CA VAL A 558 -8.50 -6.26 -26.15
C VAL A 558 -9.29 -7.47 -25.62
N LYS A 559 -8.81 -8.66 -25.94
CA LYS A 559 -9.38 -9.90 -25.41
C LYS A 559 -8.67 -10.29 -24.13
N LYS A 560 -9.45 -10.62 -23.10
CA LYS A 560 -8.97 -11.10 -21.79
C LYS A 560 -9.51 -12.53 -21.60
N GLU A 561 -8.63 -13.43 -21.22
CA GLU A 561 -8.98 -14.82 -20.91
C GLU A 561 -8.26 -15.23 -19.63
N GLN A 562 -8.99 -15.78 -18.66
CA GLN A 562 -8.40 -16.44 -17.51
C GLN A 562 -8.11 -17.89 -17.88
N ILE A 563 -6.84 -18.27 -17.92
CA ILE A 563 -6.40 -19.60 -18.34
C ILE A 563 -5.98 -20.43 -17.14
N ARG A 564 -6.14 -21.77 -17.27
CA ARG A 564 -5.71 -22.76 -16.29
C ARG A 564 -4.81 -23.78 -16.96
N TYR A 565 -3.82 -24.19 -16.25
CA TYR A 565 -2.87 -25.21 -16.68
C TYR A 565 -2.25 -25.88 -15.45
N LYS A 566 -1.47 -26.91 -15.64
CA LYS A 566 -0.89 -27.68 -14.54
C LYS A 566 0.63 -27.65 -14.58
N ARG A 567 1.21 -27.51 -13.41
CA ARG A 567 2.62 -27.79 -13.17
C ARG A 567 2.85 -29.31 -13.21
N LYS A 568 4.08 -29.74 -13.50
CA LYS A 568 4.42 -31.17 -13.64
C LYS A 568 4.14 -32.01 -12.38
N ASP A 569 4.18 -31.40 -11.21
CA ASP A 569 3.84 -32.02 -9.91
C ASP A 569 2.34 -32.06 -9.61
N GLY A 570 1.51 -31.57 -10.51
CA GLY A 570 0.05 -31.59 -10.40
C GLY A 570 -0.58 -30.36 -9.81
N VAL A 571 0.20 -29.39 -9.32
CA VAL A 571 -0.33 -28.12 -8.80
C VAL A 571 -1.04 -27.36 -9.92
N GLU A 572 -2.29 -26.96 -9.68
CA GLU A 572 -3.06 -26.14 -10.60
C GLU A 572 -2.47 -24.74 -10.65
N LEU A 573 -2.34 -24.20 -11.85
CA LEU A 573 -1.83 -22.86 -12.09
C LEU A 573 -2.84 -22.04 -12.88
N THR A 574 -2.85 -20.75 -12.65
CA THR A 574 -3.72 -19.80 -13.33
C THR A 574 -2.92 -18.64 -13.92
N ALA A 575 -3.46 -17.97 -14.91
CA ALA A 575 -2.92 -16.73 -15.45
C ALA A 575 -4.01 -15.96 -16.20
N THR A 576 -3.81 -14.65 -16.36
CA THR A 576 -4.65 -13.84 -17.22
C THR A 576 -3.93 -13.56 -18.54
N LEU A 577 -4.46 -14.12 -19.62
CA LEU A 577 -3.96 -13.92 -20.98
C LEU A 577 -4.66 -12.71 -21.62
N TYR A 578 -3.88 -11.75 -22.08
CA TYR A 578 -4.37 -10.61 -22.86
C TYR A 578 -3.85 -10.67 -24.29
N LEU A 579 -4.76 -10.47 -25.23
CA LEU A 579 -4.46 -10.39 -26.65
C LEU A 579 -4.77 -8.98 -27.17
N PRO A 580 -3.87 -8.39 -28.00
CA PRO A 580 -4.08 -7.06 -28.55
C PRO A 580 -5.35 -6.95 -29.39
N PRO A 581 -5.91 -5.75 -29.60
CA PRO A 581 -7.04 -5.56 -30.48
C PRO A 581 -6.76 -6.11 -31.89
N ASN A 582 -7.79 -6.69 -32.51
CA ASN A 582 -7.75 -7.25 -33.87
C ASN A 582 -6.77 -8.40 -34.12
N TYR A 583 -6.15 -8.95 -33.06
CA TYR A 583 -5.28 -10.11 -33.19
C TYR A 583 -6.06 -11.42 -33.14
N ASP A 584 -5.75 -12.31 -34.12
CA ASP A 584 -6.27 -13.68 -34.19
C ASP A 584 -5.08 -14.66 -34.35
N PRO A 585 -4.74 -15.45 -33.31
CA PRO A 585 -3.60 -16.35 -33.36
C PRO A 585 -3.60 -17.33 -34.54
N LYS A 586 -4.78 -17.74 -35.00
CA LYS A 586 -4.94 -18.68 -36.13
C LYS A 586 -4.58 -18.05 -37.48
N LYS A 587 -4.78 -16.73 -37.61
CA LYS A 587 -4.49 -15.99 -38.85
C LYS A 587 -3.13 -15.32 -38.85
N ASP A 588 -2.79 -14.71 -37.70
CA ASP A 588 -1.63 -13.83 -37.58
C ASP A 588 -0.38 -14.57 -37.08
N GLY A 589 -0.55 -15.81 -36.58
CA GLY A 589 0.51 -16.60 -35.98
C GLY A 589 0.95 -16.12 -34.59
N PRO A 590 1.91 -16.79 -33.96
CA PRO A 590 2.36 -16.44 -32.62
C PRO A 590 3.13 -15.12 -32.60
N ARG A 591 2.91 -14.31 -31.53
CA ARG A 591 3.53 -12.99 -31.34
C ARG A 591 4.63 -12.99 -30.29
N PRO A 592 5.47 -11.95 -30.22
CA PRO A 592 6.29 -11.66 -29.05
C PRO A 592 5.39 -11.51 -27.80
N MET A 593 5.85 -12.04 -26.67
CA MET A 593 5.06 -12.03 -25.42
C MET A 593 5.85 -11.42 -24.28
N LEU A 594 5.16 -10.65 -23.42
CA LEU A 594 5.64 -10.23 -22.12
C LEU A 594 4.86 -11.00 -21.05
N MET A 595 5.57 -11.76 -20.21
CA MET A 595 5.03 -12.46 -19.05
C MET A 595 5.37 -11.68 -17.78
N TRP A 596 4.43 -11.62 -16.83
CA TRP A 596 4.60 -10.84 -15.60
C TRP A 596 4.00 -11.57 -14.41
N ALA A 597 4.76 -11.67 -13.30
CA ALA A 597 4.29 -12.34 -12.10
C ALA A 597 4.92 -11.80 -10.81
N TYR A 598 4.35 -12.28 -9.71
CA TYR A 598 4.81 -12.06 -8.34
C TYR A 598 4.65 -13.38 -7.58
N PRO A 599 5.72 -14.07 -7.16
CA PRO A 599 5.63 -15.32 -6.41
C PRO A 599 4.93 -15.14 -5.06
N ALA A 600 4.31 -16.21 -4.60
CA ALA A 600 3.70 -16.24 -3.27
C ALA A 600 3.91 -17.62 -2.63
N GLU A 601 4.18 -17.64 -1.34
CA GLU A 601 4.37 -18.84 -0.55
C GLU A 601 3.04 -19.31 0.05
N PHE A 602 2.80 -20.64 -0.02
CA PHE A 602 1.57 -21.27 0.45
C PHE A 602 1.87 -22.44 1.38
N LYS A 603 0.96 -22.67 2.32
CA LYS A 603 0.92 -23.85 3.18
C LYS A 603 -0.01 -24.96 2.64
N SER A 604 -0.74 -24.69 1.56
CA SER A 604 -1.67 -25.63 0.92
C SER A 604 -1.55 -25.57 -0.61
N ALA A 605 -1.34 -26.71 -1.24
CA ALA A 605 -1.33 -26.83 -2.70
C ALA A 605 -2.72 -26.56 -3.31
N ASP A 606 -3.78 -26.96 -2.61
CA ASP A 606 -5.15 -26.70 -3.04
C ASP A 606 -5.48 -25.20 -3.01
N ALA A 607 -5.05 -24.47 -1.95
CA ALA A 607 -5.22 -23.03 -1.88
C ALA A 607 -4.38 -22.30 -2.94
N ALA A 608 -3.16 -22.76 -3.18
CA ALA A 608 -2.27 -22.22 -4.20
C ALA A 608 -2.82 -22.34 -5.63
N GLY A 609 -3.64 -23.35 -5.89
CA GLY A 609 -4.30 -23.60 -7.18
C GLY A 609 -5.64 -22.86 -7.37
N GLN A 610 -6.10 -22.12 -6.36
CA GLN A 610 -7.37 -21.40 -6.45
C GLN A 610 -7.28 -20.23 -7.43
N VAL A 611 -8.37 -20.03 -8.17
CA VAL A 611 -8.49 -18.91 -9.12
C VAL A 611 -8.56 -17.60 -8.38
N THR A 612 -7.81 -16.63 -8.86
CA THR A 612 -7.85 -15.23 -8.40
C THR A 612 -8.29 -14.33 -9.53
N ASP A 613 -8.99 -13.25 -9.21
CA ASP A 613 -9.54 -12.29 -10.17
C ASP A 613 -10.80 -12.82 -10.91
N SER A 614 -11.40 -12.00 -11.73
CA SER A 614 -12.61 -12.32 -12.50
C SER A 614 -12.43 -12.05 -13.99
N PRO A 615 -12.93 -12.95 -14.87
CA PRO A 615 -12.93 -12.70 -16.31
C PRO A 615 -13.83 -11.51 -16.68
N TYR A 616 -14.74 -11.09 -15.80
CA TYR A 616 -15.74 -10.03 -16.04
C TYR A 616 -15.31 -8.64 -15.56
N ARG A 617 -14.12 -8.50 -14.96
CA ARG A 617 -13.58 -7.18 -14.65
C ARG A 617 -13.23 -6.41 -15.92
N PHE A 618 -13.38 -5.10 -15.85
CA PHE A 618 -12.99 -4.20 -16.94
C PHE A 618 -11.52 -4.41 -17.35
N ASN A 619 -11.25 -4.34 -18.65
CA ASN A 619 -9.88 -4.42 -19.18
C ASN A 619 -9.11 -3.14 -18.83
N ARG A 620 -8.83 -2.96 -17.55
CA ARG A 620 -8.09 -1.80 -17.02
C ARG A 620 -6.62 -1.92 -17.40
N ILE A 621 -6.22 -1.22 -18.46
CA ILE A 621 -4.84 -1.17 -18.92
C ILE A 621 -4.18 0.03 -18.28
N SER A 622 -3.13 -0.25 -17.50
CA SER A 622 -2.36 0.76 -16.78
C SER A 622 -0.95 0.87 -17.36
N TYR A 623 -0.39 2.08 -17.33
CA TYR A 623 1.04 2.31 -17.60
C TYR A 623 1.95 1.53 -16.64
N TRP A 624 1.46 1.10 -15.50
CA TRP A 624 2.25 0.38 -14.49
C TRP A 624 2.37 -1.12 -14.78
N GLY A 625 1.35 -1.72 -15.39
CA GLY A 625 1.28 -3.15 -15.69
C GLY A 625 1.88 -3.52 -17.05
N PRO A 626 2.13 -4.82 -17.28
CA PRO A 626 2.63 -5.34 -18.56
C PRO A 626 1.62 -5.14 -19.70
N GLN A 627 0.33 -4.98 -19.36
CA GLN A 627 -0.75 -4.76 -20.33
C GLN A 627 -0.53 -3.49 -21.19
N ALA A 628 0.29 -2.54 -20.72
CA ALA A 628 0.70 -1.38 -21.51
C ALA A 628 1.24 -1.78 -22.90
N PHE A 629 1.96 -2.90 -22.98
CA PHE A 629 2.62 -3.37 -24.20
C PHE A 629 1.68 -4.05 -25.20
N LEU A 630 0.40 -4.24 -24.86
CA LEU A 630 -0.65 -4.56 -25.83
C LEU A 630 -0.75 -3.46 -26.90
N THR A 631 -0.54 -2.19 -26.54
CA THR A 631 -0.49 -1.05 -27.47
C THR A 631 0.65 -1.14 -28.46
N MET A 632 1.69 -1.89 -28.11
CA MET A 632 2.86 -2.13 -28.94
C MET A 632 2.78 -3.47 -29.70
N GLY A 633 1.63 -4.17 -29.63
CA GLY A 633 1.36 -5.41 -30.33
C GLY A 633 1.97 -6.67 -29.72
N TYR A 634 2.43 -6.61 -28.47
CA TYR A 634 2.77 -7.80 -27.70
C TYR A 634 1.53 -8.53 -27.24
N THR A 635 1.57 -9.84 -27.12
CA THR A 635 0.65 -10.56 -26.23
C THR A 635 1.17 -10.50 -24.80
N VAL A 636 0.30 -10.56 -23.81
CA VAL A 636 0.69 -10.43 -22.41
C VAL A 636 0.11 -11.58 -21.61
N LEU A 637 0.94 -12.24 -20.81
CA LEU A 637 0.52 -13.17 -19.78
C LEU A 637 0.77 -12.51 -18.41
N ASP A 638 -0.29 -12.01 -17.82
CA ASP A 638 -0.22 -11.30 -16.56
C ASP A 638 -0.65 -12.20 -15.39
N ASN A 639 -0.04 -11.96 -14.21
CA ASN A 639 -0.30 -12.72 -13.00
C ASN A 639 -0.26 -14.25 -13.22
N PHE A 640 0.68 -14.73 -14.07
CA PHE A 640 0.86 -16.18 -14.13
C PHE A 640 1.31 -16.66 -12.75
N SER A 641 0.56 -17.60 -12.19
CA SER A 641 0.77 -18.03 -10.81
C SER A 641 2.10 -18.75 -10.64
N VAL A 642 2.83 -18.37 -9.60
CA VAL A 642 4.12 -18.92 -9.21
C VAL A 642 4.04 -19.27 -7.73
N PRO A 643 3.25 -20.30 -7.38
CA PRO A 643 3.10 -20.70 -5.99
C PRO A 643 4.33 -21.50 -5.53
N ILE A 644 4.84 -21.15 -4.36
CA ILE A 644 5.88 -21.85 -3.64
C ILE A 644 5.20 -22.55 -2.47
N VAL A 645 5.00 -23.85 -2.58
CA VAL A 645 4.18 -24.62 -1.63
C VAL A 645 5.07 -25.36 -0.63
N GLY A 646 4.78 -25.20 0.65
CA GLY A 646 5.40 -25.94 1.74
C GLY A 646 4.36 -26.50 2.70
N GLU A 647 3.78 -27.66 2.36
CA GLU A 647 2.71 -28.28 3.14
C GLU A 647 3.17 -28.79 4.50
N GLY A 648 2.29 -28.68 5.48
CA GLY A 648 2.56 -29.12 6.85
C GLY A 648 3.74 -28.36 7.48
N ASN A 649 4.72 -29.10 7.95
CA ASN A 649 5.93 -28.56 8.59
C ASN A 649 7.05 -28.18 7.63
N LYS A 650 6.85 -28.37 6.31
CA LYS A 650 7.84 -27.98 5.30
C LYS A 650 7.86 -26.46 5.14
N GLU A 651 9.06 -25.93 5.00
CA GLU A 651 9.21 -24.51 4.68
C GLU A 651 9.18 -24.33 3.15
N PRO A 652 8.32 -23.44 2.63
CA PRO A 652 8.16 -23.27 1.17
C PRO A 652 9.49 -22.96 0.47
N ASN A 653 10.33 -22.15 1.08
CA ASN A 653 11.56 -21.65 0.47
C ASN A 653 12.67 -22.70 0.35
N ASP A 654 12.58 -23.86 1.04
CA ASP A 654 13.51 -24.96 0.84
C ASP A 654 13.49 -25.50 -0.59
N THR A 655 12.40 -25.28 -1.32
CA THR A 655 12.21 -25.72 -2.71
C THR A 655 11.82 -24.57 -3.65
N TYR A 656 12.21 -23.35 -3.32
CA TYR A 656 11.85 -22.14 -4.09
C TYR A 656 12.24 -22.24 -5.56
N ILE A 657 13.53 -22.47 -5.87
CA ILE A 657 14.03 -22.49 -7.27
C ILE A 657 13.37 -23.57 -8.12
N PRO A 658 13.31 -24.85 -7.69
CA PRO A 658 12.64 -25.87 -8.47
C PRO A 658 11.16 -25.57 -8.77
N GLN A 659 10.41 -25.05 -7.79
CA GLN A 659 9.01 -24.70 -7.96
C GLN A 659 8.81 -23.49 -8.86
N LEU A 660 9.67 -22.46 -8.73
CA LEU A 660 9.69 -21.29 -9.60
C LEU A 660 9.90 -21.68 -11.05
N VAL A 661 10.95 -22.48 -11.33
CA VAL A 661 11.29 -22.94 -12.68
C VAL A 661 10.15 -23.77 -13.27
N ALA A 662 9.62 -24.73 -12.52
CA ALA A 662 8.52 -25.59 -12.99
C ALA A 662 7.24 -24.80 -13.30
N SER A 663 6.94 -23.74 -12.53
CA SER A 663 5.79 -22.87 -12.79
C SER A 663 5.98 -22.07 -14.07
N ALA A 664 7.19 -21.50 -14.29
CA ALA A 664 7.52 -20.76 -15.49
C ALA A 664 7.53 -21.64 -16.75
N GLU A 665 8.10 -22.87 -16.67
CA GLU A 665 8.04 -23.85 -17.76
C GLU A 665 6.61 -24.16 -18.17
N ALA A 666 5.75 -24.45 -17.19
CA ALA A 666 4.34 -24.77 -17.45
C ALA A 666 3.60 -23.59 -18.12
N ALA A 667 3.87 -22.35 -17.68
CA ALA A 667 3.27 -21.16 -18.26
C ALA A 667 3.73 -20.92 -19.71
N VAL A 668 5.03 -21.06 -19.99
CA VAL A 668 5.58 -20.92 -21.34
C VAL A 668 5.03 -22.01 -22.27
N ASP A 669 5.02 -23.24 -21.83
CA ASP A 669 4.49 -24.36 -22.62
C ASP A 669 3.01 -24.16 -22.96
N GLU A 670 2.21 -23.66 -22.04
CA GLU A 670 0.78 -23.41 -22.25
C GLU A 670 0.55 -22.30 -23.31
N VAL A 671 1.25 -21.16 -23.23
CA VAL A 671 1.05 -20.06 -24.20
C VAL A 671 1.58 -20.41 -25.58
N VAL A 672 2.64 -21.22 -25.69
CA VAL A 672 3.16 -21.75 -26.95
C VAL A 672 2.21 -22.78 -27.55
N ARG A 673 1.67 -23.70 -26.73
CA ARG A 673 0.67 -24.69 -27.16
C ARG A 673 -0.61 -24.00 -27.70
N ARG A 674 -1.01 -22.89 -27.10
CA ARG A 674 -2.14 -22.06 -27.58
C ARG A 674 -1.84 -21.31 -28.88
N GLY A 675 -0.59 -21.26 -29.30
CA GLY A 675 -0.16 -20.53 -30.50
C GLY A 675 -0.20 -19.02 -30.37
N VAL A 676 -0.23 -18.49 -29.13
CA VAL A 676 -0.30 -17.04 -28.86
C VAL A 676 1.08 -16.42 -28.60
N ALA A 677 2.09 -17.25 -28.29
CA ALA A 677 3.47 -16.81 -28.07
C ALA A 677 4.46 -17.56 -28.94
N ASP A 678 5.44 -16.84 -29.50
CA ASP A 678 6.60 -17.43 -30.14
C ASP A 678 7.63 -17.76 -29.05
N ARG A 679 7.97 -19.04 -28.89
CA ARG A 679 8.91 -19.53 -27.87
C ARG A 679 10.25 -18.79 -27.87
N ASN A 680 10.69 -18.30 -29.01
CA ASN A 680 11.95 -17.57 -29.16
C ASN A 680 11.82 -16.06 -28.93
N ARG A 681 10.63 -15.56 -28.60
CA ARG A 681 10.34 -14.12 -28.41
C ARG A 681 9.50 -13.87 -27.16
N ILE A 682 9.90 -14.47 -26.02
CA ILE A 682 9.25 -14.28 -24.73
C ILE A 682 10.17 -13.52 -23.80
N ALA A 683 9.65 -12.47 -23.15
CA ALA A 683 10.26 -11.79 -22.01
C ALA A 683 9.53 -12.12 -20.73
N VAL A 684 10.25 -12.05 -19.61
CA VAL A 684 9.66 -12.10 -18.27
C VAL A 684 9.97 -10.81 -17.51
N GLY A 685 9.05 -10.37 -16.65
CA GLY A 685 9.32 -9.24 -15.80
C GLY A 685 8.54 -9.29 -14.49
N GLY A 686 8.88 -8.35 -13.61
CA GLY A 686 8.23 -8.19 -12.32
C GLY A 686 8.74 -6.97 -11.58
N HIS A 687 8.02 -6.61 -10.54
CA HIS A 687 8.36 -5.54 -9.61
C HIS A 687 8.62 -6.15 -8.22
N SER A 688 9.60 -5.61 -7.48
CA SER A 688 9.89 -6.06 -6.10
C SER A 688 10.27 -7.56 -6.05
N TYR A 689 9.49 -8.41 -5.40
CA TYR A 689 9.70 -9.85 -5.40
C TYR A 689 9.53 -10.50 -6.78
N GLY A 690 8.73 -9.87 -7.67
CA GLY A 690 8.66 -10.24 -9.09
C GLY A 690 9.95 -9.93 -9.84
N ALA A 691 10.68 -8.87 -9.50
CA ALA A 691 12.01 -8.59 -10.06
C ALA A 691 13.07 -9.60 -9.59
N PHE A 692 12.98 -10.00 -8.34
CA PHE A 692 13.78 -11.10 -7.78
C PHE A 692 13.51 -12.43 -8.53
N MET A 693 12.23 -12.76 -8.75
CA MET A 693 11.82 -13.89 -9.58
C MET A 693 12.42 -13.80 -10.98
N THR A 694 12.32 -12.63 -11.62
CA THR A 694 12.83 -12.40 -12.99
C THR A 694 14.32 -12.72 -13.09
N ALA A 695 15.13 -12.22 -12.15
CA ALA A 695 16.57 -12.48 -12.14
C ALA A 695 16.86 -13.98 -11.90
N ASN A 696 16.13 -14.64 -11.01
CA ASN A 696 16.26 -16.08 -10.77
C ASN A 696 15.89 -16.91 -12.00
N LEU A 697 14.82 -16.54 -12.72
CA LEU A 697 14.43 -17.25 -13.95
C LEU A 697 15.48 -17.11 -15.05
N LEU A 698 16.14 -15.95 -15.20
CA LEU A 698 17.26 -15.80 -16.13
C LEU A 698 18.52 -16.55 -15.69
N ALA A 699 18.75 -16.68 -14.40
CA ALA A 699 19.89 -17.40 -13.87
C ALA A 699 19.73 -18.92 -13.99
N HIS A 700 18.51 -19.45 -13.86
CA HIS A 700 18.24 -20.89 -13.74
C HIS A 700 17.55 -21.50 -14.96
N THR A 701 17.17 -20.71 -15.99
CA THR A 701 16.50 -21.19 -17.20
C THR A 701 17.03 -20.55 -18.47
N ARG A 702 16.54 -21.00 -19.63
CA ARG A 702 16.69 -20.38 -20.95
C ARG A 702 15.35 -20.16 -21.65
N LEU A 703 14.29 -19.98 -20.85
CA LEU A 703 12.93 -19.82 -21.34
C LEU A 703 12.69 -18.43 -21.95
N PHE A 704 13.47 -17.44 -21.55
CA PHE A 704 13.24 -16.02 -21.85
C PHE A 704 14.41 -15.41 -22.60
N LYS A 705 14.14 -14.46 -23.50
CA LYS A 705 15.16 -13.69 -24.24
C LYS A 705 15.53 -12.39 -23.57
N ALA A 706 14.68 -11.91 -22.68
CA ALA A 706 14.94 -10.72 -21.86
C ALA A 706 14.20 -10.79 -20.52
N GLY A 707 14.81 -10.18 -19.51
CA GLY A 707 14.19 -9.90 -18.22
C GLY A 707 14.02 -8.40 -17.97
N ILE A 708 12.92 -8.01 -17.32
CA ILE A 708 12.64 -6.65 -16.84
C ILE A 708 12.40 -6.71 -15.35
N ALA A 709 13.35 -6.21 -14.56
CA ALA A 709 13.35 -6.28 -13.11
C ALA A 709 13.27 -4.87 -12.51
N ARG A 710 12.11 -4.54 -11.88
CA ARG A 710 11.89 -3.23 -11.25
C ARG A 710 12.01 -3.33 -9.74
N SER A 711 12.87 -2.49 -9.13
CA SER A 711 13.07 -2.36 -7.67
C SER A 711 13.23 -3.71 -6.96
N GLY A 712 14.14 -4.56 -7.44
CA GLY A 712 14.34 -5.92 -6.92
C GLY A 712 15.37 -6.02 -5.81
N ALA A 713 15.38 -7.18 -5.12
CA ALA A 713 16.41 -7.59 -4.19
C ALA A 713 17.08 -8.86 -4.73
N TYR A 714 18.37 -8.83 -5.01
CA TYR A 714 19.04 -9.91 -5.72
C TYR A 714 20.03 -10.71 -4.84
N ASN A 715 20.36 -10.19 -3.67
CA ASN A 715 21.19 -10.85 -2.69
C ASN A 715 20.48 -10.87 -1.32
N ARG A 716 20.01 -12.04 -0.90
CA ARG A 716 19.25 -12.21 0.35
C ARG A 716 20.12 -12.13 1.60
N THR A 717 21.44 -12.27 1.48
CA THR A 717 22.33 -12.06 2.63
C THR A 717 22.32 -10.61 3.14
N LEU A 718 21.82 -9.65 2.34
CA LEU A 718 21.59 -8.27 2.76
C LEU A 718 20.29 -8.08 3.59
N THR A 719 19.48 -9.13 3.72
CA THR A 719 18.29 -9.18 4.60
C THR A 719 18.35 -10.41 5.50
N PRO A 720 19.35 -10.49 6.41
CA PRO A 720 19.71 -11.75 7.08
C PRO A 720 18.72 -12.24 8.13
N PHE A 721 17.70 -11.43 8.48
CA PHE A 721 16.67 -11.78 9.48
C PHE A 721 15.28 -11.98 8.85
N GLY A 722 15.23 -12.66 7.71
CA GLY A 722 13.99 -13.01 7.03
C GLY A 722 13.63 -12.07 5.86
N PHE A 723 12.82 -12.60 4.96
CA PHE A 723 12.26 -11.88 3.80
C PHE A 723 11.02 -12.62 3.30
N GLN A 724 10.01 -11.89 2.87
CA GLN A 724 8.73 -12.49 2.46
C GLN A 724 8.20 -13.45 3.54
N ALA A 725 7.92 -14.69 3.21
CA ALA A 725 7.49 -15.72 4.16
C ALA A 725 8.66 -16.49 4.83
N GLU A 726 9.93 -16.19 4.51
CA GLU A 726 11.06 -16.80 5.19
C GLU A 726 11.25 -16.18 6.57
N GLU A 727 11.05 -16.98 7.60
CA GLU A 727 11.15 -16.56 9.00
C GLU A 727 12.51 -16.87 9.61
N ARG A 728 13.23 -17.89 9.09
CA ARG A 728 14.56 -18.27 9.57
C ARG A 728 15.57 -17.18 9.17
N ASN A 729 16.51 -16.90 10.07
CA ASN A 729 17.61 -16.00 9.74
C ASN A 729 18.68 -16.73 8.89
N TYR A 730 19.61 -15.96 8.31
CA TYR A 730 20.69 -16.48 7.47
C TYR A 730 21.48 -17.61 8.14
N TRP A 731 21.81 -17.50 9.41
CA TRP A 731 22.61 -18.50 10.13
C TRP A 731 21.83 -19.77 10.47
N GLN A 732 20.50 -19.73 10.45
CA GLN A 732 19.61 -20.88 10.59
C GLN A 732 19.38 -21.62 9.27
N ALA A 733 19.38 -20.91 8.14
CA ALA A 733 19.09 -21.46 6.83
C ALA A 733 20.03 -20.90 5.73
N PRO A 734 21.36 -20.99 5.85
CA PRO A 734 22.30 -20.35 4.91
C PRO A 734 22.12 -20.86 3.47
N ASP A 735 21.79 -22.12 3.29
CA ASP A 735 21.56 -22.70 1.97
C ASP A 735 20.36 -22.07 1.25
N VAL A 736 19.28 -21.78 1.96
CA VAL A 736 18.11 -21.11 1.40
C VAL A 736 18.48 -19.71 0.91
N TYR A 737 19.13 -18.92 1.74
CA TYR A 737 19.54 -17.57 1.39
C TYR A 737 20.51 -17.54 0.20
N ASN A 738 21.48 -18.47 0.16
CA ASN A 738 22.45 -18.55 -0.92
C ASN A 738 21.80 -19.04 -2.22
N THR A 739 20.99 -20.09 -2.15
CA THR A 739 20.34 -20.68 -3.34
C THR A 739 19.31 -19.74 -3.95
N MET A 740 18.56 -19.04 -3.13
CA MET A 740 17.55 -18.08 -3.62
C MET A 740 18.18 -16.79 -4.17
N SER A 741 19.43 -16.45 -3.86
CA SER A 741 20.07 -15.21 -4.31
C SER A 741 20.55 -15.30 -5.75
N PRO A 742 19.86 -14.70 -6.74
CA PRO A 742 20.31 -14.75 -8.14
C PRO A 742 21.66 -14.07 -8.37
N PHE A 743 22.10 -13.21 -7.44
CA PHE A 743 23.43 -12.63 -7.44
C PHE A 743 24.53 -13.71 -7.46
N ASN A 744 24.33 -14.81 -6.73
CA ASN A 744 25.31 -15.92 -6.67
C ASN A 744 25.38 -16.72 -7.97
N TYR A 745 24.45 -16.51 -8.90
CA TYR A 745 24.33 -17.16 -10.20
C TYR A 745 24.40 -16.15 -11.36
N ALA A 746 24.98 -14.96 -11.12
CA ALA A 746 25.08 -13.91 -12.13
C ALA A 746 25.87 -14.36 -13.37
N ASP A 747 26.82 -15.28 -13.23
CA ASP A 747 27.57 -15.92 -14.33
C ASP A 747 26.70 -16.82 -15.22
N HIS A 748 25.56 -17.26 -14.71
CA HIS A 748 24.59 -18.05 -15.48
C HIS A 748 23.65 -17.17 -16.32
N ILE A 749 23.51 -15.88 -16.02
CA ILE A 749 22.65 -14.96 -16.78
C ILE A 749 23.26 -14.67 -18.15
N LYS A 750 22.70 -15.25 -19.20
CA LYS A 750 23.13 -15.07 -20.61
C LYS A 750 22.16 -14.21 -21.41
N ASP A 751 20.91 -14.15 -20.99
CA ASP A 751 19.87 -13.35 -21.62
C ASP A 751 19.86 -11.91 -21.07
N ALA A 752 19.30 -10.97 -21.84
CA ALA A 752 19.39 -9.54 -21.53
C ALA A 752 18.57 -9.17 -20.28
N LEU A 753 19.19 -8.48 -19.29
CA LEU A 753 18.55 -8.06 -18.02
C LEU A 753 18.47 -6.53 -17.93
N LEU A 754 17.26 -5.97 -17.96
CA LEU A 754 16.98 -4.58 -17.63
C LEU A 754 16.61 -4.46 -16.15
N MET A 755 17.32 -3.62 -15.42
CA MET A 755 17.01 -3.25 -14.04
C MET A 755 16.61 -1.78 -13.97
N ILE A 756 15.46 -1.48 -13.36
CA ILE A 756 14.98 -0.10 -13.11
C ILE A 756 14.75 0.02 -11.62
N HIS A 757 15.28 1.07 -10.98
CA HIS A 757 15.22 1.21 -9.52
C HIS A 757 15.05 2.67 -9.11
N GLY A 758 14.21 2.95 -8.12
CA GLY A 758 14.11 4.27 -7.52
C GLY A 758 15.28 4.54 -6.59
N GLU A 759 16.02 5.65 -6.78
CA GLU A 759 17.17 6.00 -5.92
C GLU A 759 16.81 6.16 -4.43
N GLN A 760 15.55 6.45 -4.15
CA GLN A 760 15.03 6.64 -2.81
C GLN A 760 14.14 5.48 -2.35
N ASP A 761 14.39 4.28 -2.87
CA ASP A 761 13.65 3.08 -2.47
C ASP A 761 13.78 2.85 -0.95
N ASN A 762 12.65 2.85 -0.25
CA ASN A 762 12.54 2.70 1.20
C ASN A 762 11.90 1.38 1.64
N ASN A 763 11.62 0.49 0.71
CA ASN A 763 11.09 -0.81 1.04
C ASN A 763 12.20 -1.70 1.64
N SER A 764 11.89 -2.39 2.71
CA SER A 764 12.85 -3.26 3.41
C SER A 764 13.40 -4.33 2.46
N GLY A 765 14.73 -4.34 2.29
CA GLY A 765 15.46 -5.33 1.49
C GLY A 765 15.63 -5.00 0.01
N THR A 766 14.89 -4.02 -0.56
CA THR A 766 15.01 -3.63 -1.98
C THR A 766 15.80 -2.33 -2.15
N PHE A 767 16.91 -2.21 -1.46
CA PHE A 767 17.75 -1.01 -1.57
C PHE A 767 18.40 -0.88 -2.94
N PRO A 768 18.67 0.33 -3.46
CA PRO A 768 19.32 0.54 -4.76
C PRO A 768 20.61 -0.24 -4.96
N ILE A 769 21.40 -0.43 -3.87
CA ILE A 769 22.62 -1.25 -3.86
C ILE A 769 22.39 -2.66 -4.41
N GLN A 770 21.22 -3.23 -4.25
CA GLN A 770 20.87 -4.56 -4.78
C GLN A 770 20.99 -4.58 -6.31
N SER A 771 20.39 -3.60 -6.99
CA SER A 771 20.47 -3.45 -8.46
C SER A 771 21.85 -3.04 -8.93
N GLU A 772 22.53 -2.15 -8.22
CA GLU A 772 23.88 -1.69 -8.56
C GLU A 772 24.88 -2.86 -8.54
N ARG A 773 24.82 -3.69 -7.50
CA ARG A 773 25.73 -4.85 -7.38
C ARG A 773 25.38 -5.95 -8.37
N MET A 774 24.09 -6.21 -8.62
CA MET A 774 23.65 -7.17 -9.64
C MET A 774 24.10 -6.73 -11.03
N TYR A 775 23.95 -5.43 -11.39
CA TYR A 775 24.44 -4.88 -12.64
C TYR A 775 25.95 -5.05 -12.79
N ALA A 776 26.70 -4.71 -11.73
CA ALA A 776 28.16 -4.83 -11.76
C ALA A 776 28.61 -6.29 -11.96
N ALA A 777 27.92 -7.25 -11.31
CA ALA A 777 28.20 -8.67 -11.46
C ALA A 777 27.93 -9.16 -12.90
N VAL A 778 26.73 -8.92 -13.43
CA VAL A 778 26.37 -9.36 -14.80
C VAL A 778 27.30 -8.71 -15.83
N LYS A 779 27.57 -7.41 -15.71
CA LYS A 779 28.50 -6.70 -16.61
C LYS A 779 29.92 -7.24 -16.52
N GLY A 780 30.43 -7.43 -15.30
CA GLY A 780 31.78 -7.93 -15.07
C GLY A 780 32.00 -9.36 -15.59
N LEU A 781 30.94 -10.16 -15.65
CA LEU A 781 30.91 -11.53 -16.18
C LEU A 781 30.59 -11.59 -17.70
N GLY A 782 30.54 -10.43 -18.37
CA GLY A 782 30.32 -10.35 -19.82
C GLY A 782 28.87 -10.52 -20.27
N GLY A 783 27.89 -10.47 -19.32
CA GLY A 783 26.47 -10.54 -19.63
C GLY A 783 25.90 -9.20 -20.15
N THR A 784 24.72 -9.27 -20.76
CA THR A 784 23.98 -8.08 -21.25
C THR A 784 23.07 -7.55 -20.14
N ALA A 785 23.38 -6.37 -19.60
CA ALA A 785 22.58 -5.73 -18.57
C ALA A 785 22.48 -4.21 -18.77
N ARG A 786 21.37 -3.63 -18.34
CA ARG A 786 21.16 -2.20 -18.24
C ARG A 786 20.60 -1.85 -16.87
N LEU A 787 21.13 -0.83 -16.23
CA LEU A 787 20.65 -0.27 -14.98
C LEU A 787 20.16 1.14 -15.20
N VAL A 788 18.93 1.42 -14.77
CA VAL A 788 18.31 2.75 -14.79
C VAL A 788 17.96 3.10 -13.36
N LEU A 789 18.61 4.12 -12.80
CA LEU A 789 18.28 4.69 -11.49
C LEU A 789 17.39 5.91 -11.73
N LEU A 790 16.22 5.91 -11.10
CA LEU A 790 15.23 6.99 -11.24
C LEU A 790 15.40 7.97 -10.06
N PRO A 791 15.84 9.21 -10.34
CA PRO A 791 16.09 10.21 -9.30
C PRO A 791 14.86 10.48 -8.45
N ASN A 792 15.04 10.58 -7.15
CA ASN A 792 14.00 10.88 -6.15
C ASN A 792 12.82 9.90 -6.10
N GLU A 793 12.82 8.80 -6.86
CA GLU A 793 11.75 7.81 -6.80
C GLU A 793 11.94 6.83 -5.64
N ALA A 794 10.82 6.47 -5.01
CA ALA A 794 10.76 5.45 -3.98
C ALA A 794 10.57 4.04 -4.59
N HIS A 795 10.09 3.08 -3.78
CA HIS A 795 9.81 1.71 -4.24
C HIS A 795 8.80 1.67 -5.39
N ALA A 796 7.76 2.49 -5.35
CA ALA A 796 6.82 2.74 -6.44
C ALA A 796 7.08 4.12 -7.06
N TYR A 797 7.25 4.18 -8.37
CA TYR A 797 7.57 5.42 -9.10
C TYR A 797 6.33 6.28 -9.28
N ARG A 798 6.47 7.60 -9.14
CA ARG A 798 5.34 8.53 -9.13
C ARG A 798 5.44 9.68 -10.11
N ALA A 799 6.65 10.20 -10.37
CA ALA A 799 6.80 11.31 -11.30
C ALA A 799 6.45 10.89 -12.73
N ARG A 800 5.72 11.75 -13.44
CA ARG A 800 5.34 11.50 -14.83
C ARG A 800 6.58 11.24 -15.71
N GLU A 801 7.64 12.00 -15.52
CA GLU A 801 8.91 11.86 -16.23
C GLU A 801 9.56 10.50 -15.94
N SER A 802 9.58 10.07 -14.70
CA SER A 802 10.11 8.75 -14.30
C SER A 802 9.31 7.60 -14.90
N ILE A 803 7.98 7.71 -14.93
CA ILE A 803 7.11 6.72 -15.57
C ILE A 803 7.33 6.68 -17.08
N MET A 804 7.46 7.84 -17.72
CA MET A 804 7.78 7.92 -19.17
C MET A 804 9.13 7.27 -19.46
N GLN A 805 10.17 7.57 -18.67
CA GLN A 805 11.48 6.94 -18.77
C GLN A 805 11.39 5.42 -18.63
N MET A 806 10.70 4.94 -17.58
CA MET A 806 10.49 3.52 -17.34
C MET A 806 9.87 2.83 -18.58
N LEU A 807 8.79 3.38 -19.12
CA LEU A 807 8.12 2.82 -20.30
C LEU A 807 8.99 2.86 -21.55
N ALA A 808 9.76 3.93 -21.74
CA ALA A 808 10.70 4.05 -22.87
C ALA A 808 11.80 2.98 -22.77
N GLU A 809 12.38 2.79 -21.58
CA GLU A 809 13.42 1.78 -21.35
C GLU A 809 12.88 0.36 -21.57
N MET A 810 11.71 0.05 -21.02
CA MET A 810 11.05 -1.26 -21.19
C MET A 810 10.74 -1.51 -22.67
N ASN A 811 10.20 -0.50 -23.38
CA ASN A 811 9.90 -0.63 -24.82
C ASN A 811 11.17 -0.88 -25.63
N ASN A 812 12.22 -0.07 -25.45
CA ASN A 812 13.48 -0.23 -26.18
C ASN A 812 14.12 -1.59 -25.92
N TRP A 813 14.03 -2.09 -24.67
CA TRP A 813 14.54 -3.40 -24.28
C TRP A 813 13.80 -4.53 -24.98
N LEU A 814 12.47 -4.48 -24.96
CA LEU A 814 11.61 -5.46 -25.60
C LEU A 814 11.76 -5.45 -27.15
N GLU A 815 11.87 -4.29 -27.77
CA GLU A 815 12.09 -4.18 -29.21
C GLU A 815 13.43 -4.79 -29.61
N THR A 816 14.50 -4.51 -28.85
CA THR A 816 15.86 -4.96 -29.17
C THR A 816 16.04 -6.46 -28.95
N TYR A 817 15.64 -6.95 -27.79
CA TYR A 817 16.00 -8.31 -27.38
C TYR A 817 14.89 -9.34 -27.53
N VAL A 818 13.64 -8.92 -27.78
CA VAL A 818 12.50 -9.84 -27.89
C VAL A 818 11.90 -9.77 -29.28
N ARG A 819 11.48 -8.61 -29.77
CA ARG A 819 10.86 -8.51 -31.11
C ARG A 819 11.85 -8.82 -32.23
N GLN A 820 13.07 -8.32 -32.12
CA GLN A 820 14.14 -8.52 -33.09
C GLN A 820 15.04 -9.73 -32.81
N ALA A 821 14.69 -10.55 -31.78
CA ALA A 821 15.43 -11.77 -31.46
C ALA A 821 15.52 -12.68 -32.72
N LYS A 822 16.75 -12.99 -33.13
CA LYS A 822 16.95 -13.94 -34.21
C LYS A 822 16.71 -15.36 -33.67
N PRO A 823 16.13 -16.28 -34.46
CA PRO A 823 16.11 -17.70 -34.13
C PRO A 823 17.54 -18.18 -33.88
N GLU A 824 17.73 -18.96 -32.81
CA GLU A 824 19.03 -19.60 -32.60
C GLU A 824 19.36 -20.46 -33.80
N SER A 825 20.39 -20.11 -34.55
CA SER A 825 20.95 -20.93 -35.61
C SER A 825 21.71 -22.10 -34.97
N GLY A 826 21.03 -23.23 -34.69
CA GLY A 826 21.69 -24.36 -34.08
C GLY A 826 20.75 -25.55 -33.86
N ALA A 827 20.32 -26.15 -34.98
CA ALA A 827 19.95 -27.56 -34.90
C ALA A 827 21.24 -28.36 -34.64
N VAL A 828 21.47 -28.75 -33.41
CA VAL A 828 22.42 -29.84 -33.12
C VAL A 828 21.90 -31.09 -33.84
N LYS A 829 22.51 -31.38 -34.97
CA LYS A 829 22.37 -32.69 -35.58
C LYS A 829 22.72 -33.74 -34.54
N SER A 830 21.76 -34.55 -34.13
CA SER A 830 22.00 -35.75 -33.37
C SER A 830 22.93 -36.67 -34.17
N GLY A 831 24.23 -36.52 -33.89
CA GLY A 831 25.22 -37.47 -34.34
C GLY A 831 25.01 -38.78 -33.59
N ALA A 832 24.38 -39.74 -34.22
CA ALA A 832 24.42 -41.11 -33.77
C ALA A 832 25.85 -41.61 -33.80
N ALA A 833 26.50 -41.68 -32.64
CA ALA A 833 27.74 -42.40 -32.46
C ALA A 833 27.39 -43.89 -32.31
N LYS A 834 27.55 -44.65 -33.39
CA LYS A 834 27.80 -46.06 -33.32
C LYS A 834 29.22 -46.26 -32.77
N ARG A 835 29.34 -46.85 -31.61
CA ARG A 835 30.12 -47.98 -31.08
C ARG A 835 30.30 -47.92 -29.59
#